data_47e4b4c2582fe8b90e7b01b7d9b99e3c
#
_entry.id   47e4b4c2582fe8b90e7b01b7d9b99e3c
#
_cell.length_a   1.000
_cell.length_b   1.000
_cell.length_c   1.000
_cell.angle_alpha   90.00
_cell.angle_beta   90.00
_cell.angle_gamma   90.00
#
_symmetry.space_group_name_H-M   'P 1'
#
loop_
_entity.id
_entity.type
_entity.pdbx_description
1 polymer ?
#
loop_
_entity_poly.entity_id
_entity_poly.type
_entity_poly.pdbx_seq_one_letter_code
_entity_poly.pdbx_strand_id
1 'polypeptide(L)'
;MLREEIQRLKNREECVWKQRSPNAWLKEGDSNSWFFHCRANQRNHINFITGLEDNDGVWREDEGRMGGIIKNYFKEIYTASNSSGFEEILSGVHSAISEEDAGLLDRDFQASEVRLALDQMIPLTAPGPDGMSPIFYKSFWHIVGRDVTSMALNALNSGVVPESLNSTFIALIPKVKHPKKVADFHPIRLCNVVYKLISKVLVDRLKKFLASAIPETQSAFLSGRLISDNVLVAFETLHYLKRKTNGKVDQMALKLDMSKVYDRVEWEFLEQAIRHLGLGERMVSLIMSCISTVFYSVLLNGQPVGNIKPSRGLRQGDPLSPYLFLMCAMGLQSLLNKAEMEGHIRGVAICRNGPKVSLLFFADDNVLFCSAKEAECQKILDILAIYERGSGQKINQEKTNIFFSTNTPHKVQVRIQQVLGVPSIRQFEKFLGLSALVGRAKKQSFIFIKERVWKNLQGWKEKLLSQAGREVLIKSVIQAIPTYTMCCFKLLKGLVRELESMIRNFWWGYSGEHRKTHWVKWERLCEAKEVGGLGFKEIEKFIDALLAKQVWRMINNIDSLCHRVFKARFFPNCSISDAKESSSGSYTWKSIIGARDVIRKGMVWRIGTGEAVRIKEDRWLPGRANCSVISPLPPMAPDVKVSSLIDPNRVAWRTEVVQQLFLPHEADIILGSPLSTRRPDDRIIWAHTPSGTFTSCSAYKMLVSCDISTSASGSNPDSQKKFWKGIWQLRVPNKIRHFVWRMCNNALPTLVNLHRRNIVPSPTCGQCHNYPEDSPCGMVL
;
A
#
# COMPACT_ATOMS: atom_id res chain seq x y z
N MET A 1 -46.78 -1.81 -9.04
CA MET A 1 -46.39 -0.84 -10.09
C MET A 1 -45.90 0.47 -9.51
N LEU A 2 -46.71 1.37 -8.96
CA LEU A 2 -46.26 2.71 -8.51
C LEU A 2 -45.16 2.66 -7.42
N ARG A 3 -45.30 1.77 -6.44
CA ARG A 3 -44.29 1.57 -5.38
C ARG A 3 -42.94 1.02 -5.92
N GLU A 4 -43.00 0.15 -6.91
CA GLU A 4 -41.80 -0.41 -7.56
C GLU A 4 -41.11 0.63 -8.40
N GLU A 5 -41.84 1.48 -9.12
CA GLU A 5 -41.28 2.57 -9.91
C GLU A 5 -40.65 3.64 -9.01
N ILE A 6 -41.32 4.03 -7.91
CA ILE A 6 -40.74 4.93 -6.91
C ILE A 6 -39.43 4.33 -6.32
N GLN A 7 -39.43 3.02 -6.02
CA GLN A 7 -38.20 2.36 -5.50
C GLN A 7 -37.08 2.33 -6.56
N ARG A 8 -37.44 2.11 -7.82
CA ARG A 8 -36.52 2.14 -8.95
C ARG A 8 -35.91 3.54 -9.14
N LEU A 9 -36.69 4.59 -9.07
CA LEU A 9 -36.23 5.97 -9.15
C LEU A 9 -35.33 6.32 -7.98
N LYS A 10 -35.71 5.94 -6.75
CA LYS A 10 -34.83 6.14 -5.56
C LYS A 10 -33.50 5.40 -5.68
N ASN A 11 -33.51 4.17 -6.18
CA ASN A 11 -32.28 3.41 -6.40
C ASN A 11 -31.40 4.07 -7.48
N ARG A 12 -32.04 4.62 -8.51
CA ARG A 12 -31.32 5.36 -9.57
C ARG A 12 -30.69 6.64 -9.06
N GLU A 13 -31.43 7.41 -8.29
CA GLU A 13 -30.93 8.61 -7.61
C GLU A 13 -29.76 8.26 -6.67
N GLU A 14 -29.89 7.23 -5.85
CA GLU A 14 -28.82 6.76 -4.97
C GLU A 14 -27.55 6.36 -5.75
N CYS A 15 -27.69 5.69 -6.89
CA CYS A 15 -26.56 5.34 -7.75
C CYS A 15 -25.83 6.58 -8.27
N VAL A 16 -26.57 7.61 -8.72
CA VAL A 16 -26.00 8.87 -9.20
C VAL A 16 -25.20 9.58 -8.09
N TRP A 17 -25.78 9.68 -6.89
CA TRP A 17 -25.11 10.31 -5.76
C TRP A 17 -23.95 9.51 -5.21
N LYS A 18 -24.01 8.18 -5.25
CA LYS A 18 -22.86 7.30 -4.97
C LYS A 18 -21.69 7.53 -5.93
N GLN A 19 -21.96 7.72 -7.22
CA GLN A 19 -20.92 8.05 -8.21
C GLN A 19 -20.30 9.42 -7.96
N ARG A 20 -21.12 10.45 -7.64
CA ARG A 20 -20.64 11.81 -7.32
C ARG A 20 -19.91 11.90 -5.97
N SER A 21 -20.13 10.93 -5.09
CA SER A 21 -19.47 10.81 -3.80
C SER A 21 -18.69 9.48 -3.73
N PRO A 22 -17.59 9.28 -4.50
CA PRO A 22 -16.90 8.00 -4.60
C PRO A 22 -16.24 7.62 -3.28
N ASN A 23 -17.01 6.93 -2.46
CA ASN A 23 -16.53 6.28 -1.26
C ASN A 23 -16.67 4.77 -1.48
N ALA A 24 -15.60 4.12 -1.93
CA ALA A 24 -15.56 2.69 -2.29
C ALA A 24 -16.04 1.74 -1.17
N TRP A 25 -16.05 2.22 0.08
CA TRP A 25 -16.47 1.47 1.26
C TRP A 25 -17.99 1.40 1.46
N LEU A 26 -18.81 2.18 0.72
CA LEU A 26 -20.27 2.20 0.88
C LEU A 26 -21.01 1.16 0.01
N LYS A 27 -20.32 0.21 -0.60
CA LYS A 27 -20.98 -0.89 -1.35
C LYS A 27 -21.99 -1.68 -0.51
N GLU A 28 -21.80 -1.72 0.82
CA GLU A 28 -22.61 -2.49 1.76
C GLU A 28 -23.25 -1.63 2.86
N GLY A 29 -23.16 -0.29 2.75
CA GLY A 29 -23.67 0.65 3.74
C GLY A 29 -25.17 0.97 3.55
N ASP A 30 -25.65 1.87 4.43
CA ASP A 30 -27.03 2.38 4.37
C ASP A 30 -27.33 3.06 3.04
N SER A 31 -28.56 2.91 2.55
CA SER A 31 -29.17 3.73 1.50
C SER A 31 -29.38 5.16 2.04
N ASN A 32 -28.30 5.90 2.25
CA ASN A 32 -28.37 7.26 2.80
C ASN A 32 -28.01 8.29 1.74
N SER A 33 -28.97 8.56 0.86
CA SER A 33 -28.87 9.57 -0.18
C SER A 33 -28.45 10.94 0.38
N TRP A 34 -28.97 11.33 1.53
CA TRP A 34 -28.68 12.63 2.14
C TRP A 34 -27.19 12.79 2.56
N PHE A 35 -26.57 11.75 3.07
CA PHE A 35 -25.13 11.78 3.34
C PHE A 35 -24.32 12.01 2.06
N PHE A 36 -24.69 11.33 0.97
CA PHE A 36 -24.03 11.48 -0.33
C PHE A 36 -24.25 12.86 -0.91
N HIS A 37 -25.48 13.42 -0.80
CA HIS A 37 -25.80 14.78 -1.20
C HIS A 37 -24.95 15.80 -0.45
N CYS A 38 -24.92 15.74 0.88
CA CYS A 38 -24.12 16.67 1.68
C CYS A 38 -22.63 16.59 1.32
N ARG A 39 -22.11 15.38 1.10
CA ARG A 39 -20.70 15.18 0.78
C ARG A 39 -20.35 15.68 -0.63
N ALA A 40 -21.19 15.41 -1.61
CA ALA A 40 -21.02 15.89 -2.98
C ALA A 40 -21.10 17.40 -3.05
N ASN A 41 -22.10 18.02 -2.42
CA ASN A 41 -22.25 19.48 -2.36
C ASN A 41 -21.10 20.15 -1.64
N GLN A 42 -20.63 19.60 -0.51
CA GLN A 42 -19.45 20.11 0.20
C GLN A 42 -18.20 20.05 -0.67
N ARG A 43 -17.97 18.96 -1.41
CA ARG A 43 -16.84 18.86 -2.34
C ARG A 43 -16.96 19.82 -3.50
N ASN A 44 -18.15 19.97 -4.07
CA ASN A 44 -18.40 20.93 -5.15
C ASN A 44 -18.08 22.35 -4.70
N HIS A 45 -18.54 22.73 -3.52
CA HIS A 45 -18.24 24.05 -2.93
C HIS A 45 -16.74 24.25 -2.66
N ILE A 46 -16.03 23.23 -2.15
CA ILE A 46 -14.59 23.32 -1.86
C ILE A 46 -13.76 23.39 -3.16
N ASN A 47 -14.20 22.72 -4.22
CA ASN A 47 -13.48 22.66 -5.48
C ASN A 47 -13.85 23.79 -6.44
N PHE A 48 -14.87 24.59 -6.14
CA PHE A 48 -15.29 25.70 -6.96
C PHE A 48 -14.23 26.80 -6.95
N ILE A 49 -13.80 27.24 -8.13
CA ILE A 49 -12.78 28.27 -8.33
C ILE A 49 -13.50 29.60 -8.47
N THR A 50 -13.39 30.44 -7.45
CA THR A 50 -14.03 31.77 -7.41
C THR A 50 -13.21 32.84 -8.12
N GLY A 51 -11.88 32.64 -8.19
CA GLY A 51 -10.99 33.60 -8.84
C GLY A 51 -9.55 33.08 -8.87
N LEU A 52 -8.70 33.71 -9.64
CA LEU A 52 -7.26 33.41 -9.78
C LEU A 52 -6.44 34.71 -9.87
N GLU A 53 -5.26 34.71 -9.26
CA GLU A 53 -4.25 35.74 -9.47
C GLU A 53 -3.58 35.57 -10.83
N ASP A 54 -3.52 36.64 -11.62
CA ASP A 54 -2.74 36.68 -12.86
C ASP A 54 -1.23 36.85 -12.58
N ASN A 55 -0.41 36.94 -13.62
CA ASN A 55 1.04 37.08 -13.49
C ASN A 55 1.47 38.37 -12.78
N ASP A 56 0.62 39.40 -12.83
CA ASP A 56 0.84 40.71 -12.18
C ASP A 56 0.33 40.73 -10.72
N GLY A 57 -0.18 39.58 -10.23
CA GLY A 57 -0.70 39.41 -8.87
C GLY A 57 -2.12 40.00 -8.70
N VAL A 58 -2.81 40.35 -9.78
CA VAL A 58 -4.16 40.88 -9.75
C VAL A 58 -5.20 39.76 -9.71
N TRP A 59 -6.12 39.82 -8.76
CA TRP A 59 -7.22 38.87 -8.62
C TRP A 59 -8.25 39.02 -9.75
N ARG A 60 -8.56 37.92 -10.44
CA ARG A 60 -9.53 37.86 -11.55
C ARG A 60 -10.63 36.85 -11.24
N GLU A 61 -11.89 37.30 -11.36
CA GLU A 61 -13.10 36.49 -11.12
C GLU A 61 -13.85 36.12 -12.41
N ASP A 62 -13.56 36.85 -13.51
CA ASP A 62 -14.18 36.59 -14.81
C ASP A 62 -13.74 35.25 -15.38
N GLU A 63 -14.70 34.38 -15.76
CA GLU A 63 -14.41 33.01 -16.28
C GLU A 63 -13.54 33.06 -17.54
N GLY A 64 -13.72 34.03 -18.43
CA GLY A 64 -12.90 34.14 -19.63
C GLY A 64 -11.44 34.49 -19.31
N ARG A 65 -11.22 35.43 -18.36
CA ARG A 65 -9.87 35.80 -17.91
C ARG A 65 -9.22 34.64 -17.13
N MET A 66 -9.97 34.00 -16.22
CA MET A 66 -9.47 32.79 -15.51
C MET A 66 -9.09 31.68 -16.49
N GLY A 67 -9.92 31.43 -17.50
CA GLY A 67 -9.64 30.48 -18.58
C GLY A 67 -8.34 30.80 -19.34
N GLY A 68 -8.09 32.09 -19.60
CA GLY A 68 -6.85 32.58 -20.20
C GLY A 68 -5.62 32.32 -19.32
N ILE A 69 -5.70 32.63 -18.04
CA ILE A 69 -4.63 32.35 -17.05
C ILE A 69 -4.31 30.86 -17.00
N ILE A 70 -5.32 30.00 -16.89
CA ILE A 70 -5.18 28.54 -16.84
C ILE A 70 -4.53 28.04 -18.14
N LYS A 71 -5.02 28.46 -19.29
CA LYS A 71 -4.49 28.06 -20.59
C LYS A 71 -3.02 28.42 -20.75
N ASN A 72 -2.63 29.62 -20.41
CA ASN A 72 -1.25 30.11 -20.52
C ASN A 72 -0.31 29.32 -19.59
N TYR A 73 -0.73 29.12 -18.35
CA TYR A 73 0.02 28.32 -17.38
C TYR A 73 0.31 26.89 -17.85
N PHE A 74 -0.71 26.17 -18.35
CA PHE A 74 -0.50 24.81 -18.84
C PHE A 74 0.24 24.77 -20.18
N LYS A 75 0.05 25.76 -21.05
CA LYS A 75 0.81 25.89 -22.29
C LYS A 75 2.30 26.01 -21.99
N GLU A 76 2.69 26.87 -21.05
CA GLU A 76 4.08 27.04 -20.63
C GLU A 76 4.69 25.73 -20.08
N ILE A 77 3.95 25.03 -19.20
CA ILE A 77 4.44 23.79 -18.59
C ILE A 77 4.61 22.69 -19.62
N TYR A 78 3.71 22.58 -20.60
CA TYR A 78 3.70 21.49 -21.59
C TYR A 78 4.43 21.82 -22.90
N THR A 79 5.05 22.97 -22.99
CA THR A 79 5.94 23.29 -24.11
C THR A 79 7.33 22.73 -23.83
N ALA A 80 7.85 21.92 -24.77
CA ALA A 80 9.17 21.33 -24.68
C ALA A 80 10.26 22.40 -24.52
N SER A 81 11.28 22.09 -23.76
CA SER A 81 12.51 22.87 -23.68
C SER A 81 13.54 22.32 -24.67
N ASN A 82 14.55 23.12 -25.01
CA ASN A 82 15.67 22.66 -25.86
C ASN A 82 16.56 21.72 -25.01
N SER A 83 16.12 20.46 -24.87
CA SER A 83 16.83 19.43 -24.14
C SER A 83 17.98 18.85 -24.98
N SER A 84 19.10 18.49 -24.32
CA SER A 84 20.29 17.98 -24.98
C SER A 84 21.14 17.13 -24.02
N GLY A 85 22.11 16.38 -24.55
CA GLY A 85 23.01 15.58 -23.74
C GLY A 85 22.44 14.23 -23.31
N PHE A 86 21.51 13.66 -24.07
CA PHE A 86 20.85 12.38 -23.76
C PHE A 86 21.84 11.23 -23.68
N GLU A 87 22.83 11.17 -24.58
CA GLU A 87 23.82 10.10 -24.63
C GLU A 87 24.65 10.04 -23.33
N GLU A 88 25.04 11.21 -22.79
CA GLU A 88 25.76 11.27 -21.52
C GLU A 88 24.95 10.69 -20.37
N ILE A 89 23.64 11.00 -20.31
CA ILE A 89 22.74 10.52 -19.27
C ILE A 89 22.48 9.01 -19.41
N LEU A 90 22.31 8.53 -20.63
CA LEU A 90 21.91 7.16 -20.92
C LEU A 90 23.11 6.21 -21.10
N SER A 91 24.35 6.71 -21.19
CA SER A 91 25.56 5.90 -21.39
C SER A 91 25.78 4.75 -20.41
N GLY A 92 25.24 4.87 -19.20
CA GLY A 92 25.31 3.82 -18.19
C GLY A 92 23.99 3.05 -17.98
N VAL A 93 23.00 3.31 -18.84
CA VAL A 93 21.76 2.52 -18.88
C VAL A 93 22.01 1.34 -19.82
N HIS A 94 22.19 0.16 -19.27
CA HIS A 94 22.40 -1.04 -20.09
C HIS A 94 21.06 -1.59 -20.57
N SER A 95 21.05 -2.20 -21.77
CA SER A 95 19.91 -2.96 -22.28
C SER A 95 19.58 -4.08 -21.29
N ALA A 96 18.44 -3.97 -20.64
CA ALA A 96 17.99 -4.92 -19.63
C ALA A 96 16.90 -5.86 -20.17
N ILE A 97 16.43 -5.61 -21.40
CA ILE A 97 15.46 -6.42 -22.13
C ILE A 97 16.24 -7.13 -23.23
N SER A 98 16.22 -8.47 -23.22
CA SER A 98 16.86 -9.28 -24.24
C SER A 98 16.11 -9.16 -25.58
N GLU A 99 16.75 -9.50 -26.68
CA GLU A 99 16.10 -9.53 -28.00
C GLU A 99 14.91 -10.51 -28.02
N GLU A 100 15.02 -11.63 -27.30
CA GLU A 100 13.92 -12.59 -27.14
C GLU A 100 12.73 -11.97 -26.40
N ASP A 101 12.98 -11.26 -25.31
CA ASP A 101 11.96 -10.57 -24.52
C ASP A 101 11.32 -9.41 -25.30
N ALA A 102 12.12 -8.68 -26.08
CA ALA A 102 11.62 -7.64 -26.98
C ALA A 102 10.69 -8.25 -28.06
N GLY A 103 11.07 -9.38 -28.63
CA GLY A 103 10.23 -10.14 -29.57
C GLY A 103 8.92 -10.63 -28.93
N LEU A 104 8.94 -10.99 -27.64
CA LEU A 104 7.73 -11.34 -26.89
C LEU A 104 6.81 -10.14 -26.66
N LEU A 105 7.37 -8.95 -26.42
CA LEU A 105 6.63 -7.71 -26.26
C LEU A 105 5.96 -7.25 -27.55
N ASP A 106 6.63 -7.43 -28.69
CA ASP A 106 6.18 -6.99 -30.01
C ASP A 106 5.16 -7.94 -30.68
N ARG A 107 4.82 -9.07 -30.08
CA ARG A 107 3.79 -9.99 -30.60
C ARG A 107 2.45 -9.28 -30.75
N ASP A 108 1.62 -9.77 -31.69
CA ASP A 108 0.28 -9.26 -31.87
C ASP A 108 -0.55 -9.32 -30.59
N PHE A 109 -1.28 -8.25 -30.35
CA PHE A 109 -2.16 -8.14 -29.20
C PHE A 109 -3.45 -8.94 -29.41
N GLN A 110 -3.94 -9.56 -28.34
CA GLN A 110 -5.08 -10.46 -28.36
C GLN A 110 -6.30 -9.89 -27.64
N ALA A 111 -7.49 -10.29 -28.07
CA ALA A 111 -8.76 -9.88 -27.44
C ALA A 111 -8.85 -10.23 -25.94
N SER A 112 -8.20 -11.32 -25.52
CA SER A 112 -8.12 -11.74 -24.12
C SER A 112 -7.35 -10.73 -23.25
N GLU A 113 -6.34 -10.06 -23.79
CA GLU A 113 -5.58 -9.04 -23.06
C GLU A 113 -6.42 -7.78 -22.83
N VAL A 114 -7.21 -7.37 -23.82
CA VAL A 114 -8.16 -6.25 -23.69
C VAL A 114 -9.21 -6.55 -22.62
N ARG A 115 -9.77 -7.77 -22.64
CA ARG A 115 -10.74 -8.20 -21.64
C ARG A 115 -10.14 -8.21 -20.22
N LEU A 116 -8.95 -8.78 -20.07
CA LEU A 116 -8.24 -8.83 -18.77
C LEU A 116 -7.95 -7.42 -18.25
N ALA A 117 -7.54 -6.50 -19.11
CA ALA A 117 -7.30 -5.10 -18.75
C ALA A 117 -8.58 -4.43 -18.21
N LEU A 118 -9.73 -4.67 -18.84
CA LEU A 118 -11.02 -4.17 -18.37
C LEU A 118 -11.39 -4.75 -16.99
N ASP A 119 -11.20 -6.06 -16.81
CA ASP A 119 -11.56 -6.74 -15.55
C ASP A 119 -10.73 -6.22 -14.36
N GLN A 120 -9.49 -5.81 -14.59
CA GLN A 120 -8.62 -5.20 -13.58
C GLN A 120 -8.99 -3.74 -13.25
N MET A 121 -9.76 -3.04 -14.09
CA MET A 121 -10.13 -1.65 -13.83
C MET A 121 -11.12 -1.53 -12.67
N ILE A 122 -10.96 -0.47 -11.87
CA ILE A 122 -11.90 -0.12 -10.80
C ILE A 122 -13.19 0.39 -11.44
N PRO A 123 -14.37 -0.23 -11.17
CA PRO A 123 -15.63 0.08 -11.86
C PRO A 123 -16.07 1.54 -11.79
N LEU A 124 -15.90 2.20 -10.64
CA LEU A 124 -16.38 3.56 -10.37
C LEU A 124 -15.30 4.63 -10.46
N THR A 125 -14.31 4.47 -11.34
CA THR A 125 -13.36 5.57 -11.63
C THR A 125 -14.04 6.65 -12.46
N ALA A 126 -13.55 7.89 -12.29
CA ALA A 126 -14.06 9.03 -13.05
C ALA A 126 -13.87 8.82 -14.56
N PRO A 127 -14.92 9.14 -15.37
CA PRO A 127 -14.85 9.03 -16.83
C PRO A 127 -13.96 10.10 -17.44
N GLY A 128 -13.62 9.92 -18.70
CA GLY A 128 -13.02 10.93 -19.56
C GLY A 128 -14.06 11.88 -20.19
N PRO A 129 -13.67 12.56 -21.29
CA PRO A 129 -14.59 13.42 -22.06
C PRO A 129 -15.82 12.71 -22.61
N ASP A 130 -15.74 11.40 -22.86
CA ASP A 130 -16.84 10.55 -23.30
C ASP A 130 -17.96 10.32 -22.25
N GLY A 131 -17.71 10.71 -20.99
CA GLY A 131 -18.64 10.51 -19.87
C GLY A 131 -18.82 9.05 -19.44
N MET A 132 -18.11 8.10 -20.05
CA MET A 132 -18.27 6.66 -19.85
C MET A 132 -17.27 6.13 -18.82
N SER A 133 -17.78 5.56 -17.70
CA SER A 133 -16.94 4.93 -16.68
C SER A 133 -16.72 3.43 -16.96
N PRO A 134 -15.69 2.77 -16.36
CA PRO A 134 -15.44 1.35 -16.57
C PRO A 134 -16.62 0.43 -16.23
N ILE A 135 -17.51 0.84 -15.31
CA ILE A 135 -18.70 0.05 -14.96
C ILE A 135 -19.65 -0.10 -16.15
N PHE A 136 -19.74 0.93 -17.01
CA PHE A 136 -20.54 0.86 -18.23
C PHE A 136 -20.05 -0.29 -19.12
N TYR A 137 -18.76 -0.28 -19.44
CA TYR A 137 -18.14 -1.30 -20.28
C TYR A 137 -18.23 -2.70 -19.67
N LYS A 138 -18.04 -2.82 -18.34
CA LYS A 138 -18.17 -4.12 -17.64
C LYS A 138 -19.59 -4.67 -17.67
N SER A 139 -20.60 -3.80 -17.50
CA SER A 139 -22.02 -4.21 -17.43
C SER A 139 -22.59 -4.53 -18.81
N PHE A 140 -22.17 -3.80 -19.84
CA PHE A 140 -22.70 -3.93 -21.20
C PHE A 140 -21.69 -4.56 -22.19
N TRP A 141 -20.71 -5.30 -21.66
CA TRP A 141 -19.67 -5.91 -22.51
C TRP A 141 -20.25 -6.85 -23.57
N HIS A 142 -21.34 -7.53 -23.28
CA HIS A 142 -22.04 -8.39 -24.23
C HIS A 142 -22.61 -7.64 -25.45
N ILE A 143 -22.77 -6.32 -25.34
CA ILE A 143 -23.24 -5.44 -26.42
C ILE A 143 -22.02 -4.76 -27.10
N VAL A 144 -21.23 -4.00 -26.31
CA VAL A 144 -20.18 -3.13 -26.88
C VAL A 144 -18.80 -3.79 -26.96
N GLY A 145 -18.64 -4.97 -26.39
CA GLY A 145 -17.32 -5.59 -26.22
C GLY A 145 -16.62 -5.92 -27.53
N ARG A 146 -17.37 -6.30 -28.59
CA ARG A 146 -16.80 -6.57 -29.92
C ARG A 146 -16.17 -5.32 -30.53
N ASP A 147 -16.90 -4.22 -30.52
CA ASP A 147 -16.46 -2.96 -31.13
C ASP A 147 -15.31 -2.33 -30.37
N VAL A 148 -15.40 -2.33 -29.02
CA VAL A 148 -14.30 -1.83 -28.15
C VAL A 148 -13.04 -2.67 -28.34
N THR A 149 -13.16 -3.99 -28.44
CA THR A 149 -12.03 -4.88 -28.66
C THR A 149 -11.40 -4.64 -30.02
N SER A 150 -12.21 -4.53 -31.07
CA SER A 150 -11.73 -4.23 -32.44
C SER A 150 -11.00 -2.90 -32.50
N MET A 151 -11.58 -1.84 -31.91
CA MET A 151 -10.96 -0.51 -31.83
C MET A 151 -9.62 -0.54 -31.07
N ALA A 152 -9.58 -1.21 -29.90
CA ALA A 152 -8.36 -1.32 -29.11
C ALA A 152 -7.28 -2.13 -29.84
N LEU A 153 -7.62 -3.26 -30.47
CA LEU A 153 -6.68 -4.09 -31.21
C LEU A 153 -6.18 -3.38 -32.47
N ASN A 154 -7.03 -2.64 -33.17
CA ASN A 154 -6.61 -1.83 -34.30
C ASN A 154 -5.54 -0.80 -33.92
N ALA A 155 -5.75 -0.07 -32.81
CA ALA A 155 -4.76 0.87 -32.30
C ALA A 155 -3.45 0.18 -31.84
N LEU A 156 -3.57 -0.93 -31.10
CA LEU A 156 -2.43 -1.68 -30.56
C LEU A 156 -1.60 -2.35 -31.67
N ASN A 157 -2.26 -2.90 -32.70
CA ASN A 157 -1.57 -3.65 -33.74
C ASN A 157 -1.10 -2.76 -34.91
N SER A 158 -1.74 -1.60 -35.14
CA SER A 158 -1.25 -0.61 -36.09
C SER A 158 -0.12 0.28 -35.54
N GLY A 159 0.06 0.34 -34.24
CA GLY A 159 1.02 1.26 -33.62
C GLY A 159 0.55 2.72 -33.52
N VAL A 160 -0.70 3.02 -33.89
CA VAL A 160 -1.24 4.39 -33.92
C VAL A 160 -2.49 4.51 -33.05
N VAL A 161 -2.45 5.38 -32.05
CA VAL A 161 -3.61 5.71 -31.21
C VAL A 161 -4.34 6.92 -31.85
N PRO A 162 -5.62 6.78 -32.23
CA PRO A 162 -6.40 7.88 -32.78
C PRO A 162 -6.51 9.06 -31.81
N GLU A 163 -6.35 10.29 -32.27
CA GLU A 163 -6.48 11.52 -31.45
C GLU A 163 -7.84 11.63 -30.80
N SER A 164 -8.91 11.17 -31.45
CA SER A 164 -10.28 11.16 -30.91
C SER A 164 -10.41 10.34 -29.62
N LEU A 165 -9.65 9.26 -29.47
CA LEU A 165 -9.63 8.46 -28.24
C LEU A 165 -8.78 9.10 -27.14
N ASN A 166 -7.86 9.99 -27.50
CA ASN A 166 -6.82 10.50 -26.62
C ASN A 166 -7.12 11.88 -26.03
N SER A 167 -8.34 12.41 -26.23
CA SER A 167 -8.81 13.62 -25.54
C SER A 167 -8.86 13.40 -24.03
N THR A 168 -8.41 14.40 -23.26
CA THR A 168 -8.28 14.28 -21.82
C THR A 168 -8.70 15.57 -21.12
N PHE A 169 -9.57 15.48 -20.11
CA PHE A 169 -9.87 16.59 -19.24
C PHE A 169 -8.84 16.70 -18.10
N ILE A 170 -8.51 17.94 -17.72
CA ILE A 170 -7.73 18.24 -16.51
C ILE A 170 -8.66 18.87 -15.49
N ALA A 171 -8.91 18.13 -14.39
CA ALA A 171 -9.66 18.65 -13.25
C ALA A 171 -8.70 19.24 -12.22
N LEU A 172 -9.00 20.45 -11.73
CA LEU A 172 -8.19 21.20 -10.77
C LEU A 172 -8.70 20.95 -9.35
N ILE A 173 -7.91 20.30 -8.50
CA ILE A 173 -8.26 20.03 -7.09
C ILE A 173 -7.39 20.89 -6.17
N PRO A 174 -7.97 21.70 -5.25
CA PRO A 174 -7.19 22.55 -4.35
C PRO A 174 -6.21 21.77 -3.47
N LYS A 175 -4.93 22.18 -3.44
CA LYS A 175 -3.90 21.67 -2.51
C LYS A 175 -3.96 22.37 -1.15
N VAL A 176 -4.37 23.63 -1.15
CA VAL A 176 -4.43 24.51 0.02
C VAL A 176 -5.88 24.97 0.27
N LYS A 177 -6.18 25.49 1.46
CA LYS A 177 -7.54 25.90 1.84
C LYS A 177 -8.05 27.12 1.02
N HIS A 178 -7.17 28.00 0.64
CA HIS A 178 -7.46 29.22 -0.13
C HIS A 178 -6.50 29.34 -1.31
N PRO A 179 -6.76 28.60 -2.40
CA PRO A 179 -5.89 28.62 -3.58
C PRO A 179 -6.04 29.98 -4.30
N LYS A 180 -4.92 30.57 -4.69
CA LYS A 180 -4.88 31.84 -5.41
C LYS A 180 -4.33 31.69 -6.82
N LYS A 181 -3.33 30.80 -7.00
CA LYS A 181 -2.63 30.57 -8.27
C LYS A 181 -2.96 29.18 -8.81
N VAL A 182 -2.84 29.00 -10.12
CA VAL A 182 -3.04 27.67 -10.75
C VAL A 182 -2.09 26.63 -10.16
N ALA A 183 -0.90 27.03 -9.70
CA ALA A 183 0.06 26.15 -9.02
C ALA A 183 -0.45 25.56 -7.70
N ASP A 184 -1.43 26.20 -7.04
CA ASP A 184 -2.03 25.77 -5.79
C ASP A 184 -3.04 24.63 -5.98
N PHE A 185 -3.31 24.26 -7.23
CA PHE A 185 -4.17 23.13 -7.57
C PHE A 185 -3.36 21.91 -8.01
N HIS A 186 -3.93 20.74 -7.75
CA HIS A 186 -3.43 19.46 -8.22
C HIS A 186 -4.19 19.08 -9.50
N PRO A 187 -3.53 18.99 -10.67
CA PRO A 187 -4.18 18.64 -11.91
C PRO A 187 -4.38 17.12 -11.96
N ILE A 188 -5.63 16.67 -12.03
CA ILE A 188 -6.00 15.26 -12.25
C ILE A 188 -6.49 15.11 -13.68
N ARG A 189 -5.91 14.16 -14.43
CA ARG A 189 -6.27 13.93 -15.81
C ARG A 189 -7.29 12.83 -15.96
N LEU A 190 -8.35 13.12 -16.69
CA LEU A 190 -9.50 12.26 -16.90
C LEU A 190 -9.49 11.80 -18.36
N CYS A 191 -8.91 10.63 -18.62
CA CYS A 191 -8.82 10.00 -19.93
C CYS A 191 -10.03 9.11 -20.20
N ASN A 192 -10.38 8.93 -21.47
CA ASN A 192 -11.38 7.97 -21.92
C ASN A 192 -11.03 6.53 -21.52
N VAL A 193 -12.04 5.72 -21.24
CA VAL A 193 -11.82 4.33 -20.80
C VAL A 193 -11.18 3.48 -21.88
N VAL A 194 -11.58 3.65 -23.15
CA VAL A 194 -10.98 2.91 -24.26
C VAL A 194 -9.48 3.19 -24.36
N TYR A 195 -9.08 4.46 -24.23
CA TYR A 195 -7.65 4.79 -24.16
C TYR A 195 -6.96 4.11 -22.96
N LYS A 196 -7.60 4.15 -21.77
CA LYS A 196 -7.07 3.46 -20.58
C LYS A 196 -6.93 1.94 -20.78
N LEU A 197 -7.80 1.32 -21.58
CA LEU A 197 -7.66 -0.10 -21.96
C LEU A 197 -6.40 -0.33 -22.76
N ILE A 198 -6.16 0.48 -23.80
CA ILE A 198 -4.95 0.42 -24.65
C ILE A 198 -3.70 0.54 -23.76
N SER A 199 -3.61 1.62 -22.98
CA SER A 199 -2.45 1.86 -22.12
C SER A 199 -2.26 0.78 -21.04
N LYS A 200 -3.35 0.20 -20.54
CA LYS A 200 -3.31 -0.87 -19.53
C LYS A 200 -2.81 -2.20 -20.12
N VAL A 201 -3.19 -2.53 -21.34
CA VAL A 201 -2.67 -3.71 -22.06
C VAL A 201 -1.16 -3.61 -22.23
N LEU A 202 -0.67 -2.43 -22.65
CA LEU A 202 0.78 -2.17 -22.74
C LEU A 202 1.49 -2.37 -21.40
N VAL A 203 0.93 -1.81 -20.33
CA VAL A 203 1.47 -1.95 -18.98
C VAL A 203 1.51 -3.40 -18.54
N ASP A 204 0.48 -4.20 -18.82
CA ASP A 204 0.42 -5.58 -18.38
C ASP A 204 1.45 -6.48 -19.11
N ARG A 205 1.84 -6.11 -20.32
CA ARG A 205 3.01 -6.72 -21.00
C ARG A 205 4.34 -6.23 -20.38
N LEU A 206 4.54 -4.91 -20.29
CA LEU A 206 5.78 -4.30 -19.79
C LEU A 206 6.15 -4.74 -18.39
N LYS A 207 5.18 -4.88 -17.49
CA LYS A 207 5.39 -5.27 -16.08
C LYS A 207 6.19 -6.56 -15.91
N LYS A 208 6.09 -7.48 -16.84
CA LYS A 208 6.76 -8.79 -16.73
C LYS A 208 8.28 -8.63 -16.80
N PHE A 209 8.75 -7.65 -17.54
CA PHE A 209 10.16 -7.42 -17.83
C PHE A 209 10.77 -6.28 -17.00
N LEU A 210 9.99 -5.25 -16.66
CA LEU A 210 10.48 -4.09 -15.93
C LEU A 210 11.02 -4.41 -14.53
N ALA A 211 10.56 -5.46 -13.89
CA ALA A 211 11.04 -5.83 -12.57
C ALA A 211 12.52 -6.26 -12.55
N SER A 212 13.02 -6.84 -13.65
CA SER A 212 14.43 -7.18 -13.84
C SER A 212 15.25 -6.01 -14.37
N ALA A 213 14.64 -5.14 -15.20
CA ALA A 213 15.30 -4.00 -15.83
C ALA A 213 15.58 -2.86 -14.84
N ILE A 214 14.70 -2.62 -13.88
CA ILE A 214 14.80 -1.50 -12.95
C ILE A 214 15.58 -1.91 -11.70
N PRO A 215 16.63 -1.16 -11.29
CA PRO A 215 17.45 -1.45 -10.13
C PRO A 215 16.66 -1.60 -8.82
N GLU A 216 17.16 -2.39 -7.87
CA GLU A 216 16.50 -2.73 -6.61
C GLU A 216 16.25 -1.52 -5.68
N THR A 217 16.98 -0.45 -5.85
CA THR A 217 16.83 0.80 -5.09
C THR A 217 15.54 1.55 -5.40
N GLN A 218 14.89 1.27 -6.57
CA GLN A 218 13.58 1.78 -6.93
C GLN A 218 12.50 0.78 -6.54
N SER A 219 11.57 1.17 -5.67
CA SER A 219 10.49 0.27 -5.19
C SER A 219 9.09 0.67 -5.65
N ALA A 220 8.92 1.80 -6.34
CA ALA A 220 7.61 2.27 -6.76
C ALA A 220 7.08 1.45 -7.96
N PHE A 221 5.78 1.15 -7.96
CA PHE A 221 4.99 0.56 -9.06
C PHE A 221 5.41 -0.83 -9.55
N LEU A 222 6.49 -1.41 -9.02
CA LEU A 222 7.01 -2.70 -9.44
C LEU A 222 6.43 -3.85 -8.63
N SER A 223 6.11 -4.96 -9.30
CA SER A 223 5.59 -6.16 -8.67
C SER A 223 6.63 -6.77 -7.72
N GLY A 224 6.19 -7.23 -6.54
CA GLY A 224 7.07 -7.84 -5.54
C GLY A 224 7.89 -6.87 -4.68
N ARG A 225 8.03 -5.59 -5.07
CA ARG A 225 8.71 -4.56 -4.27
C ARG A 225 7.68 -3.80 -3.42
N LEU A 226 8.05 -3.47 -2.19
CA LEU A 226 7.17 -2.75 -1.26
C LEU A 226 7.78 -1.42 -0.85
N ILE A 227 6.92 -0.41 -0.71
CA ILE A 227 7.31 0.90 -0.14
C ILE A 227 7.97 0.74 1.24
N SER A 228 7.56 -0.28 2.02
CA SER A 228 8.17 -0.58 3.33
C SER A 228 9.65 -0.92 3.26
N ASP A 229 10.15 -1.45 2.14
CA ASP A 229 11.57 -1.83 2.02
C ASP A 229 12.45 -0.58 2.01
N ASN A 230 12.09 0.41 1.18
CA ASN A 230 12.79 1.70 1.16
C ASN A 230 12.69 2.41 2.51
N VAL A 231 11.49 2.39 3.13
CA VAL A 231 11.28 2.99 4.46
C VAL A 231 12.19 2.35 5.51
N LEU A 232 12.25 1.01 5.55
CA LEU A 232 13.05 0.29 6.54
C LEU A 232 14.54 0.57 6.37
N VAL A 233 15.05 0.53 5.12
CA VAL A 233 16.46 0.83 4.81
C VAL A 233 16.80 2.28 5.13
N ALA A 234 15.95 3.23 4.69
CA ALA A 234 16.17 4.65 4.97
C ALA A 234 16.20 4.94 6.47
N PHE A 235 15.25 4.38 7.24
CA PHE A 235 15.18 4.62 8.68
C PHE A 235 16.36 4.03 9.42
N GLU A 236 16.84 2.87 9.01
CA GLU A 236 18.03 2.27 9.62
C GLU A 236 19.29 3.09 9.31
N THR A 237 19.41 3.58 8.07
CA THR A 237 20.53 4.44 7.66
C THR A 237 20.50 5.80 8.38
N LEU A 238 19.33 6.45 8.45
CA LEU A 238 19.14 7.71 9.18
C LEU A 238 19.37 7.55 10.70
N HIS A 239 18.93 6.43 11.27
CA HIS A 239 19.20 6.10 12.67
C HIS A 239 20.70 5.93 12.92
N TYR A 240 21.42 5.28 12.00
CA TYR A 240 22.88 5.17 12.06
C TYR A 240 23.52 6.55 12.00
N LEU A 241 23.17 7.42 11.04
CA LEU A 241 23.71 8.78 10.93
C LEU A 241 23.50 9.60 12.22
N LYS A 242 22.29 9.52 12.80
CA LYS A 242 21.96 10.21 14.06
C LYS A 242 22.77 9.71 15.26
N ARG A 243 23.17 8.45 15.28
CA ARG A 243 23.97 7.87 16.39
C ARG A 243 25.46 7.91 16.18
N LYS A 244 25.90 8.31 15.01
CA LYS A 244 27.32 8.40 14.66
C LYS A 244 27.95 9.63 15.30
N THR A 245 28.53 9.46 16.50
CA THR A 245 29.21 10.52 17.24
C THR A 245 30.72 10.57 16.99
N ASN A 246 31.30 9.47 16.51
CA ASN A 246 32.72 9.30 16.31
C ASN A 246 33.05 8.82 14.90
N GLY A 247 34.29 9.01 14.45
CA GLY A 247 34.79 8.53 13.16
C GLY A 247 35.30 9.67 12.28
N LYS A 248 36.26 9.33 11.39
CA LYS A 248 36.95 10.30 10.52
C LYS A 248 36.12 10.73 9.28
N VAL A 249 35.01 10.05 8.99
CA VAL A 249 34.21 10.32 7.79
C VAL A 249 32.88 10.92 8.22
N ASP A 250 32.66 12.15 7.82
CA ASP A 250 31.38 12.83 7.96
C ASP A 250 30.44 12.35 6.86
N GLN A 251 29.18 12.15 7.19
CA GLN A 251 28.18 11.61 6.27
C GLN A 251 26.89 12.42 6.32
N MET A 252 26.13 12.37 5.23
CA MET A 252 24.85 13.05 5.14
C MET A 252 23.83 12.27 4.34
N ALA A 253 22.56 12.65 4.51
CA ALA A 253 21.44 12.25 3.67
C ALA A 253 20.85 13.50 3.03
N LEU A 254 20.72 13.50 1.72
CA LEU A 254 20.11 14.56 0.93
C LEU A 254 18.77 14.08 0.40
N LYS A 255 17.66 14.66 0.88
CA LYS A 255 16.33 14.41 0.34
C LYS A 255 16.12 15.33 -0.85
N LEU A 256 16.02 14.76 -2.03
CA LEU A 256 15.74 15.48 -3.27
C LEU A 256 14.23 15.53 -3.50
N ASP A 257 13.68 16.72 -3.74
CA ASP A 257 12.30 16.93 -4.17
C ASP A 257 12.31 17.43 -5.61
N MET A 258 11.49 16.85 -6.46
CA MET A 258 11.41 17.24 -7.87
C MET A 258 10.12 17.99 -8.16
N SER A 259 10.21 19.06 -8.95
CA SER A 259 9.10 19.95 -9.27
C SER A 259 8.31 19.44 -10.48
N LYS A 260 7.02 19.11 -10.29
CA LYS A 260 6.08 18.72 -11.37
C LYS A 260 6.63 17.61 -12.27
N VAL A 261 7.04 16.54 -11.65
CA VAL A 261 7.84 15.44 -12.20
C VAL A 261 7.24 14.86 -13.47
N TYR A 262 5.92 14.60 -13.47
CA TYR A 262 5.22 14.08 -14.66
C TYR A 262 5.04 15.11 -15.76
N ASP A 263 4.86 16.37 -15.42
CA ASP A 263 4.54 17.44 -16.38
C ASP A 263 5.73 17.89 -17.21
N ARG A 264 6.97 17.61 -16.75
CA ARG A 264 8.21 18.14 -17.32
C ARG A 264 9.04 17.12 -18.10
N VAL A 265 8.62 15.85 -18.17
CA VAL A 265 9.37 14.81 -18.90
C VAL A 265 9.43 15.16 -20.37
N GLU A 266 10.64 15.35 -20.90
CA GLU A 266 10.85 15.57 -22.34
C GLU A 266 10.64 14.27 -23.12
N TRP A 267 9.86 14.33 -24.20
CA TRP A 267 9.48 13.14 -24.94
C TRP A 267 10.65 12.53 -25.73
N GLU A 268 11.54 13.37 -26.25
CA GLU A 268 12.74 12.91 -26.94
C GLU A 268 13.68 12.13 -26.00
N PHE A 269 13.90 12.66 -24.79
CA PHE A 269 14.64 11.95 -23.75
C PHE A 269 13.99 10.61 -23.38
N LEU A 270 12.67 10.59 -23.22
CA LEU A 270 11.92 9.36 -22.91
C LEU A 270 12.08 8.35 -24.04
N GLU A 271 11.95 8.75 -25.30
CA GLU A 271 12.11 7.87 -26.46
C GLU A 271 13.48 7.22 -26.49
N GLN A 272 14.54 8.02 -26.30
CA GLN A 272 15.91 7.50 -26.21
C GLN A 272 16.08 6.54 -25.01
N ALA A 273 15.52 6.87 -23.85
CA ALA A 273 15.58 6.01 -22.67
C ALA A 273 14.91 4.64 -22.90
N ILE A 274 13.77 4.62 -23.57
CA ILE A 274 13.04 3.40 -23.91
C ILE A 274 13.84 2.53 -24.88
N ARG A 275 14.47 3.16 -25.91
CA ARG A 275 15.34 2.48 -26.88
C ARG A 275 16.57 1.85 -26.21
N HIS A 276 17.24 2.59 -25.30
CA HIS A 276 18.39 2.08 -24.55
C HIS A 276 18.05 0.90 -23.63
N LEU A 277 16.80 0.80 -23.18
CA LEU A 277 16.33 -0.35 -22.41
C LEU A 277 16.16 -1.62 -23.25
N GLY A 278 16.19 -1.51 -24.58
CA GLY A 278 16.06 -2.64 -25.51
C GLY A 278 14.62 -2.95 -25.93
N LEU A 279 13.68 -1.97 -25.84
CA LEU A 279 12.34 -2.17 -26.40
C LEU A 279 12.40 -2.11 -27.94
N GLY A 280 11.61 -2.98 -28.61
CA GLY A 280 11.48 -3.02 -30.06
C GLY A 280 10.78 -1.77 -30.60
N GLU A 281 11.05 -1.45 -31.88
CA GLU A 281 10.55 -0.23 -32.55
C GLU A 281 9.02 -0.12 -32.55
N ARG A 282 8.33 -1.25 -32.68
CA ARG A 282 6.86 -1.29 -32.63
C ARG A 282 6.34 -0.82 -31.28
N MET A 283 6.95 -1.31 -30.16
CA MET A 283 6.57 -0.92 -28.82
C MET A 283 6.92 0.55 -28.53
N VAL A 284 8.09 1.02 -29.00
CA VAL A 284 8.50 2.44 -28.88
C VAL A 284 7.50 3.33 -29.60
N SER A 285 7.20 3.05 -30.86
CA SER A 285 6.24 3.83 -31.71
C SER A 285 4.86 3.89 -31.03
N LEU A 286 4.36 2.77 -30.50
CA LEU A 286 3.07 2.69 -29.84
C LEU A 286 3.05 3.50 -28.53
N ILE A 287 4.09 3.42 -27.70
CA ILE A 287 4.23 4.22 -26.50
C ILE A 287 4.26 5.71 -26.85
N MET A 288 5.07 6.10 -27.84
CA MET A 288 5.16 7.49 -28.28
C MET A 288 3.84 8.00 -28.85
N SER A 289 3.11 7.17 -29.62
CA SER A 289 1.76 7.49 -30.09
C SER A 289 0.78 7.73 -28.93
N CYS A 290 0.86 6.94 -27.85
CA CYS A 290 0.02 7.14 -26.65
C CYS A 290 0.22 8.51 -25.99
N ILE A 291 1.43 9.06 -25.99
CA ILE A 291 1.74 10.33 -25.31
C ILE A 291 1.65 11.55 -26.24
N SER A 292 1.96 11.42 -27.54
CA SER A 292 2.06 12.56 -28.46
C SER A 292 0.74 12.97 -29.10
N THR A 293 -0.25 12.04 -29.21
CA THR A 293 -1.56 12.33 -29.82
C THR A 293 -2.57 12.94 -28.83
N VAL A 294 -2.15 13.33 -27.63
CA VAL A 294 -3.04 13.83 -26.58
C VAL A 294 -3.44 15.30 -26.80
N PHE A 295 -4.70 15.59 -26.46
CA PHE A 295 -5.22 16.95 -26.32
C PHE A 295 -5.79 17.16 -24.91
N TYR A 296 -5.47 18.30 -24.31
CA TYR A 296 -5.97 18.67 -22.99
C TYR A 296 -6.99 19.79 -23.06
N SER A 297 -8.10 19.65 -22.31
CA SER A 297 -9.00 20.72 -21.96
C SER A 297 -9.11 20.79 -20.45
N VAL A 298 -8.97 21.97 -19.85
CA VAL A 298 -9.04 22.14 -18.40
C VAL A 298 -10.47 22.39 -17.96
N LEU A 299 -10.92 21.69 -16.93
CA LEU A 299 -12.26 21.91 -16.35
C LEU A 299 -12.23 23.08 -15.36
N LEU A 300 -12.79 24.22 -15.76
CA LEU A 300 -13.08 25.36 -14.88
C LEU A 300 -14.53 25.26 -14.45
N ASN A 301 -14.76 24.96 -13.17
CA ASN A 301 -16.10 24.81 -12.59
C ASN A 301 -17.03 23.85 -13.36
N GLY A 302 -16.45 22.82 -14.00
CA GLY A 302 -17.17 21.81 -14.79
C GLY A 302 -17.27 22.12 -16.30
N GLN A 303 -16.88 23.30 -16.76
CA GLN A 303 -16.84 23.67 -18.16
C GLN A 303 -15.42 23.48 -18.74
N PRO A 304 -15.28 22.85 -19.90
CA PRO A 304 -13.98 22.70 -20.55
C PRO A 304 -13.49 24.03 -21.13
N VAL A 305 -12.30 24.46 -20.71
CA VAL A 305 -11.63 25.68 -21.22
C VAL A 305 -10.29 25.33 -21.83
N GLY A 306 -9.96 26.00 -22.93
CA GLY A 306 -8.73 25.84 -23.67
C GLY A 306 -8.64 24.50 -24.40
N ASN A 307 -7.85 24.50 -25.47
CA ASN A 307 -7.40 23.30 -26.19
C ASN A 307 -5.87 23.38 -26.24
N ILE A 308 -5.19 22.46 -25.51
CA ILE A 308 -3.74 22.48 -25.31
C ILE A 308 -3.16 21.21 -25.91
N LYS A 309 -2.33 21.37 -26.95
CA LYS A 309 -1.52 20.28 -27.49
C LYS A 309 -0.14 20.33 -26.82
N PRO A 310 0.20 19.36 -25.96
CA PRO A 310 1.50 19.33 -25.31
C PRO A 310 2.61 18.92 -26.30
N SER A 311 3.85 19.28 -25.98
CA SER A 311 5.07 18.77 -26.64
C SER A 311 6.00 18.07 -25.64
N ARG A 312 5.65 18.02 -24.35
CA ARG A 312 6.29 17.25 -23.29
C ARG A 312 5.31 16.86 -22.20
N GLY A 313 5.74 16.03 -21.29
CA GLY A 313 5.03 15.62 -20.07
C GLY A 313 4.27 14.31 -20.20
N LEU A 314 4.03 13.67 -19.05
CA LEU A 314 3.30 12.43 -18.89
C LEU A 314 1.98 12.68 -18.16
N ARG A 315 0.95 11.90 -18.45
CA ARG A 315 -0.36 12.05 -17.84
C ARG A 315 -0.43 11.44 -16.43
N GLN A 316 -0.73 12.24 -15.42
CA GLN A 316 -1.02 11.75 -14.07
C GLN A 316 -2.43 11.13 -14.05
N GLY A 317 -2.51 9.82 -13.82
CA GLY A 317 -3.75 9.03 -13.85
C GLY A 317 -3.89 8.09 -15.06
N ASP A 318 -2.96 8.13 -15.99
CA ASP A 318 -2.79 7.14 -17.06
C ASP A 318 -2.08 5.89 -16.48
N PRO A 319 -2.55 4.66 -16.75
CA PRO A 319 -1.87 3.44 -16.36
C PRO A 319 -0.41 3.33 -16.79
N LEU A 320 -0.05 3.88 -17.97
CA LEU A 320 1.29 3.77 -18.56
C LEU A 320 2.30 4.75 -17.94
N SER A 321 1.85 5.96 -17.61
CA SER A 321 2.73 7.07 -17.18
C SER A 321 3.67 6.75 -15.99
N PRO A 322 3.25 6.02 -14.93
CA PRO A 322 4.16 5.65 -13.86
C PRO A 322 5.38 4.84 -14.32
N TYR A 323 5.20 3.94 -15.28
CA TYR A 323 6.29 3.09 -15.80
C TYR A 323 7.22 3.87 -16.72
N LEU A 324 6.68 4.75 -17.56
CA LEU A 324 7.48 5.65 -18.38
C LEU A 324 8.34 6.59 -17.51
N PHE A 325 7.76 7.09 -16.43
CA PHE A 325 8.50 7.88 -15.45
C PHE A 325 9.66 7.09 -14.81
N LEU A 326 9.44 5.82 -14.45
CA LEU A 326 10.52 4.97 -13.92
C LEU A 326 11.65 4.78 -14.93
N MET A 327 11.34 4.62 -16.21
CA MET A 327 12.34 4.51 -17.28
C MET A 327 13.17 5.80 -17.41
N CYS A 328 12.55 6.98 -17.32
CA CYS A 328 13.26 8.26 -17.28
C CYS A 328 14.15 8.39 -16.02
N ALA A 329 13.65 7.97 -14.86
CA ALA A 329 14.39 8.06 -13.60
C ALA A 329 15.65 7.16 -13.58
N MET A 330 15.71 6.12 -14.42
CA MET A 330 16.92 5.29 -14.59
C MET A 330 18.11 6.11 -15.08
N GLY A 331 17.91 7.16 -15.87
CA GLY A 331 18.97 8.04 -16.31
C GLY A 331 19.68 8.73 -15.15
N LEU A 332 18.94 9.30 -14.19
CA LEU A 332 19.53 9.87 -12.96
C LEU A 332 20.27 8.81 -12.16
N GLN A 333 19.65 7.64 -12.00
CA GLN A 333 20.26 6.54 -11.26
C GLN A 333 21.55 6.06 -11.92
N SER A 334 21.61 5.99 -13.24
CA SER A 334 22.79 5.60 -14.01
C SER A 334 23.96 6.58 -13.77
N LEU A 335 23.70 7.89 -13.85
CA LEU A 335 24.71 8.92 -13.58
C LEU A 335 25.26 8.81 -12.14
N LEU A 336 24.40 8.61 -11.15
CA LEU A 336 24.82 8.47 -9.76
C LEU A 336 25.59 7.17 -9.51
N ASN A 337 25.18 6.06 -10.11
CA ASN A 337 25.91 4.79 -10.04
C ASN A 337 27.28 4.89 -10.69
N LYS A 338 27.39 5.55 -11.85
CA LYS A 338 28.69 5.80 -12.49
C LYS A 338 29.62 6.60 -11.60
N ALA A 339 29.14 7.68 -10.99
CA ALA A 339 29.92 8.48 -10.05
C ALA A 339 30.31 7.70 -8.78
N GLU A 340 29.50 6.74 -8.34
CA GLU A 340 29.86 5.84 -7.23
C GLU A 340 30.96 4.85 -7.65
N MET A 341 30.85 4.26 -8.84
CA MET A 341 31.87 3.33 -9.39
C MET A 341 33.22 4.03 -9.60
N GLU A 342 33.20 5.27 -10.06
CA GLU A 342 34.40 6.12 -10.23
C GLU A 342 34.96 6.64 -8.89
N GLY A 343 34.25 6.41 -7.77
CA GLY A 343 34.66 6.81 -6.42
C GLY A 343 34.46 8.29 -6.11
N HIS A 344 33.77 9.03 -6.98
CA HIS A 344 33.40 10.44 -6.75
C HIS A 344 32.32 10.61 -5.69
N ILE A 345 31.44 9.64 -5.51
CA ILE A 345 30.41 9.59 -4.49
C ILE A 345 30.60 8.31 -3.67
N ARG A 346 30.44 8.40 -2.35
CA ARG A 346 30.59 7.24 -1.46
C ARG A 346 29.32 7.05 -0.64
N GLY A 347 28.59 5.96 -0.92
CA GLY A 347 27.42 5.55 -0.16
C GLY A 347 27.73 5.28 1.33
N VAL A 348 26.68 5.23 2.13
CA VAL A 348 26.76 4.99 3.58
C VAL A 348 26.59 3.50 3.89
N ALA A 349 27.59 2.90 4.52
CA ALA A 349 27.50 1.57 5.11
C ALA A 349 27.16 1.68 6.61
N ILE A 350 26.09 1.01 7.04
CA ILE A 350 25.60 1.09 8.43
C ILE A 350 26.41 0.21 9.42
N CYS A 351 27.27 -0.65 8.90
CA CYS A 351 28.19 -1.49 9.67
C CYS A 351 29.44 -1.80 8.82
N ARG A 352 30.49 -2.29 9.48
CA ARG A 352 31.72 -2.73 8.80
C ARG A 352 31.38 -3.90 7.87
N ASN A 353 31.84 -3.85 6.62
CA ASN A 353 31.54 -4.84 5.56
C ASN A 353 30.05 -4.98 5.18
N GLY A 354 29.19 -4.06 5.60
CA GLY A 354 27.80 -4.02 5.16
C GLY A 354 27.62 -3.41 3.77
N PRO A 355 26.47 -3.64 3.12
CA PRO A 355 26.18 -3.02 1.84
C PRO A 355 26.16 -1.49 1.99
N LYS A 356 26.72 -0.81 1.01
CA LYS A 356 26.65 0.65 0.91
C LYS A 356 25.29 1.03 0.36
N VAL A 357 24.64 1.98 1.00
CA VAL A 357 23.41 2.60 0.53
C VAL A 357 23.76 3.99 0.04
N SER A 358 23.71 4.21 -1.26
CA SER A 358 23.97 5.51 -1.88
C SER A 358 22.67 6.20 -2.25
N LEU A 359 21.65 5.42 -2.66
CA LEU A 359 20.44 5.97 -3.23
C LEU A 359 19.21 5.11 -2.92
N LEU A 360 18.10 5.73 -2.60
CA LEU A 360 16.79 5.11 -2.48
C LEU A 360 15.78 5.94 -3.25
N PHE A 361 15.08 5.28 -4.19
CA PHE A 361 14.02 5.86 -5.01
C PHE A 361 12.64 5.28 -4.65
N PHE A 362 11.66 6.15 -4.55
CA PHE A 362 10.26 5.78 -4.58
C PHE A 362 9.51 6.77 -5.47
N ALA A 363 9.46 6.50 -6.76
CA ALA A 363 9.02 7.43 -7.80
C ALA A 363 9.81 8.76 -7.71
N ASP A 364 9.16 9.84 -7.32
CA ASP A 364 9.72 11.19 -7.17
C ASP A 364 10.35 11.47 -5.79
N ASP A 365 10.05 10.67 -4.78
CA ASP A 365 10.67 10.77 -3.45
C ASP A 365 12.03 10.08 -3.45
N ASN A 366 13.11 10.86 -3.45
CA ASN A 366 14.47 10.36 -3.56
C ASN A 366 15.31 10.76 -2.35
N VAL A 367 16.13 9.83 -1.83
CA VAL A 367 17.12 10.12 -0.78
C VAL A 367 18.49 9.60 -1.21
N LEU A 368 19.44 10.51 -1.27
CA LEU A 368 20.85 10.22 -1.55
C LEU A 368 21.62 10.20 -0.23
N PHE A 369 22.42 9.17 -0.02
CA PHE A 369 23.33 9.03 1.13
C PHE A 369 24.77 9.10 0.64
N CYS A 370 25.57 10.03 1.19
CA CYS A 370 26.94 10.24 0.75
C CYS A 370 27.82 10.78 1.89
N SER A 371 29.11 10.97 1.60
CA SER A 371 30.00 11.65 2.54
C SER A 371 29.75 13.16 2.53
N ALA A 372 29.85 13.79 3.68
CA ALA A 372 29.69 15.24 3.83
C ALA A 372 30.96 15.97 3.39
N LYS A 373 31.25 15.99 2.08
CA LYS A 373 32.42 16.62 1.45
C LYS A 373 31.97 17.56 0.34
N GLU A 374 32.60 18.73 0.25
CA GLU A 374 32.32 19.73 -0.78
C GLU A 374 32.44 19.16 -2.20
N ALA A 375 33.52 18.38 -2.47
CA ALA A 375 33.73 17.75 -3.77
C ALA A 375 32.63 16.76 -4.16
N GLU A 376 32.11 15.95 -3.21
CA GLU A 376 31.00 15.05 -3.47
C GLU A 376 29.71 15.86 -3.74
N CYS A 377 29.48 16.95 -3.01
CA CYS A 377 28.33 17.83 -3.21
C CYS A 377 28.36 18.52 -4.58
N GLN A 378 29.55 19.02 -5.00
CA GLN A 378 29.69 19.62 -6.33
C GLN A 378 29.42 18.60 -7.43
N LYS A 379 29.95 17.39 -7.33
CA LYS A 379 29.68 16.31 -8.29
C LYS A 379 28.20 15.96 -8.37
N ILE A 380 27.49 15.96 -7.23
CA ILE A 380 26.04 15.76 -7.19
C ILE A 380 25.32 16.88 -7.96
N LEU A 381 25.69 18.15 -7.74
CA LEU A 381 25.10 19.28 -8.45
C LEU A 381 25.35 19.17 -9.97
N ASP A 382 26.56 18.79 -10.38
CA ASP A 382 26.90 18.61 -11.78
C ASP A 382 26.03 17.52 -12.44
N ILE A 383 25.87 16.37 -11.75
CA ILE A 383 24.99 15.28 -12.18
C ILE A 383 23.52 15.74 -12.32
N LEU A 384 23.04 16.49 -11.33
CA LEU A 384 21.69 17.01 -11.33
C LEU A 384 21.46 18.00 -12.47
N ALA A 385 22.44 18.88 -12.74
CA ALA A 385 22.39 19.83 -13.86
C ALA A 385 22.39 19.13 -15.22
N ILE A 386 23.19 18.06 -15.38
CA ILE A 386 23.21 17.23 -16.60
C ILE A 386 21.82 16.57 -16.78
N TYR A 387 21.28 15.98 -15.71
CA TYR A 387 19.98 15.34 -15.77
C TYR A 387 18.83 16.31 -16.04
N GLU A 388 18.83 17.49 -15.41
CA GLU A 388 17.83 18.54 -15.65
C GLU A 388 17.84 19.01 -17.11
N ARG A 389 19.01 19.20 -17.68
CA ARG A 389 19.18 19.65 -19.09
C ARG A 389 18.63 18.65 -20.10
N GLY A 390 18.83 17.34 -19.88
CA GLY A 390 18.35 16.31 -20.79
C GLY A 390 16.92 15.89 -20.54
N SER A 391 16.54 15.66 -19.28
CA SER A 391 15.21 15.13 -18.94
C SER A 391 14.10 16.18 -18.87
N GLY A 392 14.46 17.48 -18.77
CA GLY A 392 13.54 18.59 -18.53
C GLY A 392 13.02 18.66 -17.09
N GLN A 393 13.36 17.69 -16.24
CA GLN A 393 12.95 17.69 -14.84
C GLN A 393 13.73 18.73 -14.05
N LYS A 394 13.13 19.29 -13.00
CA LYS A 394 13.77 20.33 -12.18
C LYS A 394 13.70 19.99 -10.70
N ILE A 395 14.81 20.20 -10.01
CA ILE A 395 14.88 20.04 -8.56
C ILE A 395 14.22 21.22 -7.87
N ASN A 396 13.45 20.93 -6.84
CA ASN A 396 12.85 21.92 -5.98
C ASN A 396 13.77 22.19 -4.78
N GLN A 397 14.58 23.23 -4.87
CA GLN A 397 15.53 23.58 -3.83
C GLN A 397 14.86 23.93 -2.50
N GLU A 398 13.70 24.59 -2.51
CA GLU A 398 12.98 24.98 -1.29
C GLU A 398 12.50 23.78 -0.46
N LYS A 399 12.19 22.65 -1.11
CA LYS A 399 11.74 21.42 -0.45
C LYS A 399 12.84 20.38 -0.26
N THR A 400 13.98 20.56 -0.93
CA THR A 400 15.16 19.73 -0.76
C THR A 400 15.80 20.00 0.59
N ASN A 401 16.21 18.96 1.33
CA ASN A 401 16.72 19.10 2.69
C ASN A 401 17.93 18.19 2.92
N ILE A 402 18.87 18.65 3.78
CA ILE A 402 20.05 17.89 4.19
C ILE A 402 19.95 17.48 5.65
N PHE A 403 20.30 16.23 5.93
CA PHE A 403 20.49 15.72 7.28
C PHE A 403 21.92 15.21 7.45
N PHE A 404 22.67 15.81 8.39
CA PHE A 404 24.05 15.45 8.66
C PHE A 404 24.18 14.40 9.77
N SER A 405 25.22 13.57 9.70
CA SER A 405 25.60 12.71 10.81
C SER A 405 26.06 13.56 12.01
N THR A 406 25.86 13.05 13.22
CA THR A 406 26.10 13.83 14.46
C THR A 406 27.57 14.23 14.64
N ASN A 407 28.51 13.50 14.06
CA ASN A 407 29.93 13.81 14.09
C ASN A 407 30.37 14.93 13.12
N THR A 408 29.48 15.39 12.22
CA THR A 408 29.82 16.39 11.20
C THR A 408 30.02 17.77 11.85
N PRO A 409 31.20 18.39 11.75
CA PRO A 409 31.49 19.70 12.33
C PRO A 409 30.58 20.81 11.73
N HIS A 410 30.20 21.77 12.54
CA HIS A 410 29.32 22.85 12.11
C HIS A 410 29.87 23.65 10.91
N LYS A 411 31.21 23.89 10.87
CA LYS A 411 31.85 24.55 9.73
C LYS A 411 31.63 23.80 8.41
N VAL A 412 31.70 22.46 8.43
CA VAL A 412 31.45 21.62 7.25
C VAL A 412 29.96 21.69 6.85
N GLN A 413 29.04 21.65 7.84
CA GLN A 413 27.62 21.79 7.56
C GLN A 413 27.29 23.09 6.84
N VAL A 414 27.80 24.23 7.33
CA VAL A 414 27.59 25.56 6.74
C VAL A 414 28.11 25.62 5.29
N ARG A 415 29.33 25.14 5.05
CA ARG A 415 29.90 25.12 3.69
C ARG A 415 29.07 24.29 2.71
N ILE A 416 28.65 23.08 3.12
CA ILE A 416 27.84 22.21 2.27
C ILE A 416 26.49 22.84 1.99
N GLN A 417 25.87 23.50 2.98
CA GLN A 417 24.63 24.24 2.77
C GLN A 417 24.79 25.39 1.76
N GLN A 418 25.90 26.11 1.82
CA GLN A 418 26.23 27.14 0.84
C GLN A 418 26.43 26.58 -0.57
N VAL A 419 27.16 25.47 -0.69
CA VAL A 419 27.39 24.80 -2.00
C VAL A 419 26.09 24.31 -2.60
N LEU A 420 25.26 23.63 -1.84
CA LEU A 420 24.01 23.02 -2.34
C LEU A 420 22.84 24.01 -2.41
N GLY A 421 22.93 25.17 -1.76
CA GLY A 421 21.85 26.15 -1.73
C GLY A 421 20.57 25.69 -0.99
N VAL A 422 20.71 24.71 -0.08
CA VAL A 422 19.55 24.10 0.59
C VAL A 422 19.69 24.10 2.11
N PRO A 423 18.57 24.14 2.86
CA PRO A 423 18.61 24.17 4.31
C PRO A 423 18.98 22.82 4.91
N SER A 424 19.70 22.81 6.04
CA SER A 424 19.87 21.61 6.85
C SER A 424 18.73 21.48 7.86
N ILE A 425 18.35 20.24 8.12
CA ILE A 425 17.34 19.88 9.11
C ILE A 425 17.97 19.11 10.26
N ARG A 426 17.60 19.43 11.49
CA ARG A 426 18.06 18.70 12.70
C ARG A 426 17.45 17.31 12.81
N GLN A 427 16.30 17.11 12.19
CA GLN A 427 15.57 15.86 12.21
C GLN A 427 14.78 15.70 10.90
N PHE A 428 14.94 14.57 10.24
CA PHE A 428 14.04 14.16 9.15
C PHE A 428 12.62 14.00 9.73
N GLU A 429 11.73 14.92 9.40
CA GLU A 429 10.37 14.87 9.92
C GLU A 429 9.62 13.67 9.35
N LYS A 430 9.60 13.55 8.04
CA LYS A 430 8.90 12.46 7.34
C LYS A 430 9.66 12.01 6.10
N PHE A 431 9.69 10.70 5.90
CA PHE A 431 10.08 10.08 4.64
C PHE A 431 8.96 9.13 4.21
N LEU A 432 8.48 9.25 2.98
CA LEU A 432 7.35 8.49 2.45
C LEU A 432 6.12 8.53 3.40
N GLY A 433 5.85 9.68 3.99
CA GLY A 433 4.70 9.89 4.89
C GLY A 433 4.85 9.36 6.33
N LEU A 434 5.96 8.69 6.67
CA LEU A 434 6.25 8.20 8.02
C LEU A 434 7.31 9.04 8.73
N SER A 435 7.24 9.12 10.07
CA SER A 435 8.29 9.76 10.88
C SER A 435 9.58 8.98 10.74
N ALA A 436 10.60 9.60 10.15
CA ALA A 436 11.86 8.93 9.81
C ALA A 436 12.70 8.52 11.04
N LEU A 437 12.53 9.22 12.16
CA LEU A 437 13.29 8.97 13.38
C LEU A 437 12.35 8.90 14.59
N VAL A 438 12.15 7.72 15.12
CA VAL A 438 11.43 7.50 16.39
C VAL A 438 12.41 7.69 17.54
N GLY A 439 12.37 8.87 18.18
CA GLY A 439 13.23 9.25 19.30
C GLY A 439 12.72 8.75 20.66
N ARG A 440 13.20 9.37 21.77
CA ARG A 440 12.72 9.09 23.13
C ARG A 440 11.24 9.43 23.30
N ALA A 441 10.77 10.52 22.69
CA ALA A 441 9.36 10.94 22.69
C ALA A 441 8.53 10.15 21.64
N LYS A 442 8.46 8.83 21.78
CA LYS A 442 7.79 7.93 20.84
C LYS A 442 6.32 8.29 20.61
N LYS A 443 5.60 8.75 21.66
CA LYS A 443 4.19 9.14 21.57
C LYS A 443 4.01 10.28 20.54
N GLN A 444 4.90 11.25 20.56
CA GLN A 444 4.85 12.41 19.67
C GLN A 444 5.09 12.03 18.20
N SER A 445 5.97 11.03 17.95
CA SER A 445 6.23 10.53 16.59
C SER A 445 4.99 9.88 15.93
N PHE A 446 4.01 9.42 16.70
CA PHE A 446 2.81 8.73 16.20
C PHE A 446 1.50 9.48 16.47
N ILE A 447 1.55 10.69 17.07
CA ILE A 447 0.35 11.47 17.43
C ILE A 447 -0.51 11.79 16.20
N PHE A 448 0.11 11.98 15.03
CA PHE A 448 -0.59 12.26 13.78
C PHE A 448 -1.61 11.17 13.39
N ILE A 449 -1.41 9.92 13.83
CA ILE A 449 -2.37 8.82 13.60
C ILE A 449 -3.65 9.10 14.37
N LYS A 450 -3.52 9.46 15.66
CA LYS A 450 -4.65 9.81 16.51
C LYS A 450 -5.41 11.01 15.97
N GLU A 451 -4.68 12.06 15.58
CA GLU A 451 -5.28 13.27 15.00
C GLU A 451 -6.03 12.96 13.71
N ARG A 452 -5.46 12.12 12.83
CA ARG A 452 -6.11 11.72 11.58
C ARG A 452 -7.37 10.89 11.82
N VAL A 453 -7.32 9.96 12.78
CA VAL A 453 -8.48 9.17 13.20
C VAL A 453 -9.54 10.11 13.78
N TRP A 454 -9.16 10.99 14.70
CA TRP A 454 -10.05 11.96 15.32
C TRP A 454 -10.75 12.85 14.30
N LYS A 455 -9.98 13.43 13.36
CA LYS A 455 -10.52 14.30 12.30
C LYS A 455 -11.57 13.58 11.44
N ASN A 456 -11.33 12.30 11.10
CA ASN A 456 -12.30 11.52 10.33
C ASN A 456 -13.56 11.23 11.14
N LEU A 457 -13.42 10.84 12.42
CA LEU A 457 -14.56 10.57 13.29
C LEU A 457 -15.43 11.81 13.52
N GLN A 458 -14.83 12.98 13.72
CA GLN A 458 -15.55 14.26 13.85
C GLN A 458 -16.24 14.70 12.56
N GLY A 459 -15.65 14.41 11.40
CA GLY A 459 -16.20 14.73 10.10
C GLY A 459 -17.42 13.87 9.71
N TRP A 460 -17.65 12.77 10.42
CA TRP A 460 -18.82 11.92 10.22
C TRP A 460 -19.88 12.26 11.26
N LYS A 461 -20.91 12.99 10.83
CA LYS A 461 -22.04 13.30 11.73
C LYS A 461 -22.71 11.99 12.15
N GLU A 462 -22.48 11.59 13.41
CA GLU A 462 -22.95 10.31 13.98
C GLU A 462 -24.46 10.12 13.84
N LYS A 463 -25.23 11.21 13.93
CA LYS A 463 -26.69 11.20 13.83
C LYS A 463 -27.23 10.71 12.48
N LEU A 464 -26.38 10.70 11.43
CA LEU A 464 -26.77 10.37 10.05
C LEU A 464 -26.42 8.93 9.64
N LEU A 465 -25.71 8.19 10.49
CA LEU A 465 -25.23 6.85 10.17
C LEU A 465 -25.89 5.81 11.07
N SER A 466 -26.45 4.76 10.44
CA SER A 466 -26.84 3.56 11.16
C SER A 466 -25.62 2.84 11.75
N GLN A 467 -25.84 1.89 12.65
CA GLN A 467 -24.76 1.05 13.16
C GLN A 467 -24.05 0.27 12.04
N ALA A 468 -24.81 -0.17 11.02
CA ALA A 468 -24.24 -0.82 9.86
C ALA A 468 -23.27 0.10 9.09
N GLY A 469 -23.66 1.36 8.86
CA GLY A 469 -22.79 2.36 8.25
C GLY A 469 -21.53 2.64 9.08
N ARG A 470 -21.67 2.70 10.41
CA ARG A 470 -20.51 2.86 11.33
C ARG A 470 -19.56 1.66 11.27
N GLU A 471 -20.08 0.41 11.22
CA GLU A 471 -19.25 -0.80 11.05
C GLU A 471 -18.38 -0.70 9.81
N VAL A 472 -18.99 -0.34 8.69
CA VAL A 472 -18.27 -0.22 7.41
C VAL A 472 -17.18 0.85 7.50
N LEU A 473 -17.46 2.03 8.07
CA LEU A 473 -16.48 3.10 8.25
C LEU A 473 -15.32 2.71 9.16
N ILE A 474 -15.60 2.06 10.28
CA ILE A 474 -14.56 1.58 11.19
C ILE A 474 -13.63 0.64 10.45
N LYS A 475 -14.15 -0.36 9.76
CA LYS A 475 -13.36 -1.39 9.08
C LYS A 475 -12.57 -0.87 7.89
N SER A 476 -13.22 -0.07 7.04
CA SER A 476 -12.64 0.35 5.76
C SER A 476 -11.78 1.60 5.85
N VAL A 477 -12.02 2.47 6.83
CA VAL A 477 -11.30 3.73 6.95
C VAL A 477 -10.48 3.80 8.24
N ILE A 478 -11.13 3.69 9.42
CA ILE A 478 -10.44 3.94 10.68
C ILE A 478 -9.35 2.91 10.94
N GLN A 479 -9.64 1.63 10.78
CA GLN A 479 -8.66 0.56 10.98
C GLN A 479 -7.62 0.49 9.86
N ALA A 480 -7.86 1.14 8.73
CA ALA A 480 -6.89 1.25 7.64
C ALA A 480 -5.88 2.39 7.84
N ILE A 481 -6.24 3.48 8.53
CA ILE A 481 -5.37 4.65 8.76
C ILE A 481 -4.00 4.27 9.33
N PRO A 482 -3.89 3.49 10.43
CA PRO A 482 -2.61 3.15 11.01
C PRO A 482 -1.86 2.03 10.28
N THR A 483 -2.48 1.32 9.33
CA THR A 483 -1.93 0.08 8.74
C THR A 483 -0.54 0.27 8.15
N TYR A 484 -0.31 1.36 7.41
CA TYR A 484 0.99 1.63 6.80
C TYR A 484 2.10 1.83 7.87
N THR A 485 1.81 2.60 8.92
CA THR A 485 2.75 2.77 10.04
C THR A 485 2.99 1.45 10.77
N MET A 486 1.94 0.64 10.96
CA MET A 486 2.01 -0.66 11.62
C MET A 486 2.80 -1.71 10.82
N CYS A 487 2.97 -1.54 9.52
CA CYS A 487 3.85 -2.40 8.72
C CYS A 487 5.35 -2.20 9.03
N CYS A 488 5.73 -1.08 9.65
CA CYS A 488 7.11 -0.71 9.93
C CYS A 488 7.40 -0.59 11.44
N PHE A 489 6.39 -0.27 12.26
CA PHE A 489 6.55 0.04 13.68
C PHE A 489 5.50 -0.62 14.57
N LYS A 490 5.93 -1.08 15.73
CA LYS A 490 5.04 -1.47 16.83
C LYS A 490 4.55 -0.21 17.53
N LEU A 491 3.25 0.08 17.45
CA LEU A 491 2.67 1.23 18.12
C LEU A 491 2.69 1.05 19.66
N LEU A 492 2.73 2.16 20.38
CA LEU A 492 2.69 2.15 21.84
C LEU A 492 1.34 1.63 22.34
N LYS A 493 1.33 0.77 23.35
CA LYS A 493 0.10 0.22 23.97
C LYS A 493 -0.88 1.32 24.40
N GLY A 494 -0.38 2.44 24.96
CA GLY A 494 -1.22 3.58 25.33
C GLY A 494 -1.94 4.21 24.14
N LEU A 495 -1.23 4.40 23.01
CA LEU A 495 -1.85 4.91 21.79
C LEU A 495 -2.88 3.93 21.20
N VAL A 496 -2.58 2.63 21.20
CA VAL A 496 -3.52 1.59 20.74
C VAL A 496 -4.81 1.64 21.57
N ARG A 497 -4.72 1.71 22.90
CA ARG A 497 -5.89 1.83 23.78
C ARG A 497 -6.69 3.11 23.51
N GLU A 498 -6.03 4.24 23.26
CA GLU A 498 -6.69 5.50 22.89
C GLU A 498 -7.46 5.34 21.55
N LEU A 499 -6.85 4.73 20.53
CA LEU A 499 -7.49 4.48 19.24
C LEU A 499 -8.71 3.55 19.37
N GLU A 500 -8.57 2.44 20.10
CA GLU A 500 -9.67 1.51 20.34
C GLU A 500 -10.80 2.13 21.16
N SER A 501 -10.48 3.01 22.10
CA SER A 501 -11.47 3.79 22.84
C SER A 501 -12.25 4.73 21.93
N MET A 502 -11.56 5.41 21.00
CA MET A 502 -12.22 6.29 20.01
C MET A 502 -13.15 5.49 19.09
N ILE A 503 -12.72 4.31 18.64
CA ILE A 503 -13.52 3.41 17.79
C ILE A 503 -14.77 2.93 18.54
N ARG A 504 -14.63 2.48 19.79
CA ARG A 504 -15.74 2.04 20.64
C ARG A 504 -16.77 3.15 20.85
N ASN A 505 -16.28 4.35 21.18
CA ASN A 505 -17.15 5.51 21.38
C ASN A 505 -17.93 5.86 20.11
N PHE A 506 -17.28 5.84 18.95
CA PHE A 506 -17.94 6.06 17.67
C PHE A 506 -18.96 4.96 17.34
N TRP A 507 -18.64 3.70 17.61
CA TRP A 507 -19.54 2.57 17.39
C TRP A 507 -20.84 2.69 18.20
N TRP A 508 -20.72 2.96 19.50
CA TRP A 508 -21.89 3.08 20.38
C TRP A 508 -22.58 4.44 20.28
N GLY A 509 -21.85 5.49 19.91
CA GLY A 509 -22.33 6.85 19.71
C GLY A 509 -22.35 7.68 20.99
N TYR A 510 -22.83 8.94 20.83
CA TYR A 510 -22.99 9.91 21.87
C TYR A 510 -24.46 10.33 22.02
N SER A 511 -24.86 10.79 23.21
CA SER A 511 -26.13 11.47 23.48
C SER A 511 -25.79 12.87 24.00
N GLY A 512 -25.81 13.87 23.10
CA GLY A 512 -25.24 15.18 23.41
C GLY A 512 -23.72 15.07 23.62
N GLU A 513 -23.21 15.54 24.74
CA GLU A 513 -21.80 15.42 25.12
C GLU A 513 -21.45 14.12 25.86
N HIS A 514 -22.46 13.32 26.25
CA HIS A 514 -22.29 12.10 27.03
C HIS A 514 -22.12 10.87 26.12
N ARG A 515 -21.23 9.98 26.54
CA ARG A 515 -21.02 8.68 25.87
C ARG A 515 -22.22 7.76 26.14
N LYS A 516 -22.71 7.09 25.09
CA LYS A 516 -23.72 6.04 25.25
C LYS A 516 -23.13 4.81 25.92
N THR A 517 -23.97 4.05 26.58
CA THR A 517 -23.59 2.79 27.23
C THR A 517 -23.00 1.80 26.25
N HIS A 518 -21.83 1.24 26.56
CA HIS A 518 -21.19 0.16 25.82
C HIS A 518 -21.77 -1.19 26.29
N TRP A 519 -22.63 -1.81 25.49
CA TRP A 519 -23.35 -3.03 25.86
C TRP A 519 -22.50 -4.29 25.77
N VAL A 520 -21.52 -4.32 24.86
CA VAL A 520 -20.67 -5.48 24.57
C VAL A 520 -19.20 -5.10 24.75
N LYS A 521 -18.40 -6.01 25.31
CA LYS A 521 -16.94 -5.83 25.47
C LYS A 521 -16.25 -5.71 24.12
N TRP A 522 -15.12 -4.98 24.06
CA TRP A 522 -14.36 -4.76 22.83
C TRP A 522 -13.84 -6.07 22.22
N GLU A 523 -13.35 -6.95 23.05
CA GLU A 523 -12.84 -8.26 22.66
C GLU A 523 -13.92 -9.07 21.92
N ARG A 524 -15.14 -9.07 22.43
CA ARG A 524 -16.29 -9.71 21.76
C ARG A 524 -16.65 -9.07 20.43
N LEU A 525 -16.55 -7.75 20.30
CA LEU A 525 -16.76 -7.05 19.03
C LEU A 525 -15.67 -7.40 17.99
N CYS A 526 -14.46 -7.73 18.44
CA CYS A 526 -13.34 -8.12 17.58
C CYS A 526 -13.43 -9.57 17.09
N GLU A 527 -14.20 -10.42 17.73
CA GLU A 527 -14.42 -11.79 17.29
C GLU A 527 -15.06 -11.84 15.88
N ALA A 528 -14.88 -12.94 15.17
CA ALA A 528 -15.45 -13.13 13.86
C ALA A 528 -16.99 -13.12 13.90
N LYS A 529 -17.64 -12.69 12.83
CA LYS A 529 -19.10 -12.70 12.68
C LYS A 529 -19.71 -14.08 12.90
N GLU A 530 -18.98 -15.13 12.52
CA GLU A 530 -19.40 -16.54 12.62
C GLU A 530 -19.48 -17.06 14.06
N VAL A 531 -18.84 -16.36 15.01
CA VAL A 531 -18.87 -16.71 16.44
C VAL A 531 -19.58 -15.65 17.26
N GLY A 532 -20.30 -14.71 16.64
CA GLY A 532 -21.13 -13.71 17.31
C GLY A 532 -20.49 -12.35 17.53
N GLY A 533 -19.27 -12.12 17.04
CA GLY A 533 -18.64 -10.82 16.99
C GLY A 533 -19.06 -9.99 15.80
N LEU A 534 -18.38 -8.86 15.58
CA LEU A 534 -18.52 -8.01 14.40
C LEU A 534 -17.32 -8.09 13.47
N GLY A 535 -16.22 -8.73 13.90
CA GLY A 535 -14.98 -8.83 13.13
C GLY A 535 -14.22 -7.52 13.06
N PHE A 536 -14.26 -6.67 14.07
CA PHE A 536 -13.32 -5.57 14.23
C PHE A 536 -11.93 -6.14 14.49
N LYS A 537 -10.90 -5.38 14.15
CA LYS A 537 -9.53 -5.83 14.40
C LYS A 537 -9.07 -5.40 15.79
N GLU A 538 -8.53 -6.33 16.53
CA GLU A 538 -7.75 -6.05 17.72
C GLU A 538 -6.39 -5.51 17.26
N ILE A 539 -6.16 -4.22 17.50
CA ILE A 539 -5.06 -3.49 16.86
C ILE A 539 -3.69 -4.08 17.24
N GLU A 540 -3.50 -4.52 18.48
CA GLU A 540 -2.22 -5.09 18.94
C GLU A 540 -1.84 -6.36 18.14
N LYS A 541 -2.76 -7.32 18.03
CA LYS A 541 -2.55 -8.55 17.25
C LYS A 541 -2.39 -8.27 15.76
N PHE A 542 -3.12 -7.26 15.26
CA PHE A 542 -3.01 -6.87 13.87
C PHE A 542 -1.64 -6.26 13.55
N ILE A 543 -1.06 -5.45 14.45
CA ILE A 543 0.32 -4.96 14.35
C ILE A 543 1.30 -6.13 14.26
N ASP A 544 1.19 -7.09 15.18
CA ASP A 544 2.10 -8.23 15.22
C ASP A 544 2.01 -9.07 13.93
N ALA A 545 0.81 -9.26 13.38
CA ALA A 545 0.63 -9.93 12.07
C ALA A 545 1.21 -9.15 10.88
N LEU A 546 1.16 -7.80 10.92
CA LEU A 546 1.75 -6.96 9.87
C LEU A 546 3.28 -6.93 9.94
N LEU A 547 3.85 -6.84 11.15
CA LEU A 547 5.30 -6.88 11.36
C LEU A 547 5.88 -8.28 11.07
N ALA A 548 5.14 -9.34 11.39
CA ALA A 548 5.51 -10.70 11.02
C ALA A 548 5.68 -10.90 9.51
N LYS A 549 4.94 -10.14 8.67
CA LYS A 549 5.15 -10.12 7.23
C LYS A 549 6.57 -9.67 6.85
N GLN A 550 7.16 -8.73 7.60
CA GLN A 550 8.54 -8.29 7.33
C GLN A 550 9.55 -9.39 7.70
N VAL A 551 9.33 -10.07 8.84
CA VAL A 551 10.15 -11.24 9.22
C VAL A 551 10.06 -12.31 8.15
N TRP A 552 8.85 -12.66 7.68
CA TRP A 552 8.64 -13.64 6.62
C TRP A 552 9.36 -13.28 5.32
N ARG A 553 9.31 -11.99 4.93
CA ARG A 553 10.01 -11.51 3.74
C ARG A 553 11.53 -11.58 3.89
N MET A 554 12.07 -11.28 5.08
CA MET A 554 13.50 -11.40 5.35
C MET A 554 13.98 -12.86 5.32
N ILE A 555 13.10 -13.85 5.57
CA ILE A 555 13.41 -15.26 5.42
C ILE A 555 13.44 -15.67 3.93
N ASN A 556 12.49 -15.19 3.13
CA ASN A 556 12.29 -15.69 1.76
C ASN A 556 12.98 -14.82 0.69
N ASN A 557 13.25 -13.53 0.93
CA ASN A 557 13.84 -12.60 -0.05
C ASN A 557 15.25 -12.20 0.39
N ILE A 558 16.16 -13.15 0.42
CA ILE A 558 17.54 -12.98 0.90
C ILE A 558 18.35 -12.00 0.06
N ASP A 559 18.06 -11.87 -1.23
CA ASP A 559 18.77 -11.01 -2.17
C ASP A 559 18.36 -9.53 -2.05
N SER A 560 17.23 -9.23 -1.39
CA SER A 560 16.75 -7.86 -1.29
C SER A 560 17.72 -6.94 -0.52
N LEU A 561 17.85 -5.69 -0.94
CA LEU A 561 18.67 -4.68 -0.25
C LEU A 561 18.26 -4.58 1.24
N CYS A 562 16.98 -4.63 1.54
CA CYS A 562 16.47 -4.62 2.91
C CYS A 562 17.03 -5.79 3.73
N HIS A 563 16.96 -7.03 3.22
CA HIS A 563 17.54 -8.19 3.90
C HIS A 563 19.05 -8.01 4.11
N ARG A 564 19.81 -7.67 3.05
CA ARG A 564 21.27 -7.52 3.11
C ARG A 564 21.70 -6.49 4.14
N VAL A 565 21.02 -5.33 4.20
CA VAL A 565 21.30 -4.26 5.17
C VAL A 565 21.03 -4.73 6.61
N PHE A 566 19.89 -5.35 6.87
CA PHE A 566 19.52 -5.84 8.20
C PHE A 566 20.38 -7.03 8.63
N LYS A 567 20.67 -7.96 7.72
CA LYS A 567 21.51 -9.12 7.97
C LYS A 567 22.91 -8.70 8.41
N ALA A 568 23.55 -7.83 7.64
CA ALA A 568 24.90 -7.37 7.93
C ALA A 568 25.01 -6.73 9.33
N ARG A 569 23.98 -6.04 9.80
CA ARG A 569 24.02 -5.31 11.06
C ARG A 569 23.55 -6.12 12.25
N PHE A 570 22.47 -6.91 12.13
CA PHE A 570 21.77 -7.46 13.27
C PHE A 570 21.89 -8.99 13.43
N PHE A 571 22.12 -9.72 12.33
CA PHE A 571 22.22 -11.20 12.37
C PHE A 571 23.22 -11.75 11.33
N PRO A 572 24.50 -11.26 11.32
CA PRO A 572 25.46 -11.60 10.28
C PRO A 572 25.71 -13.11 10.16
N ASN A 573 25.75 -13.83 11.27
CA ASN A 573 26.15 -15.23 11.36
C ASN A 573 24.98 -16.20 11.63
N CYS A 574 23.74 -15.74 11.68
CA CYS A 574 22.58 -16.58 11.97
C CYS A 574 21.38 -16.23 11.08
N SER A 575 20.28 -16.96 11.23
CA SER A 575 19.01 -16.58 10.61
C SER A 575 18.30 -15.49 11.42
N ILE A 576 17.32 -14.79 10.82
CA ILE A 576 16.48 -13.85 11.55
C ILE A 576 15.69 -14.56 12.66
N SER A 577 15.37 -15.83 12.49
CA SER A 577 14.69 -16.65 13.49
C SER A 577 15.51 -16.79 14.77
N ASP A 578 16.83 -16.83 14.67
CA ASP A 578 17.76 -17.04 15.78
C ASP A 578 18.41 -15.75 16.26
N ALA A 579 18.15 -14.63 15.57
CA ALA A 579 18.72 -13.33 15.90
C ALA A 579 18.40 -12.91 17.33
N LYS A 580 19.39 -12.39 18.05
CA LYS A 580 19.19 -11.87 19.41
C LYS A 580 18.59 -10.45 19.37
N GLU A 581 17.73 -10.15 20.35
CA GLU A 581 17.28 -8.78 20.55
C GLU A 581 18.46 -7.90 20.97
N SER A 582 18.76 -6.88 20.18
CA SER A 582 19.81 -5.93 20.50
C SER A 582 19.24 -4.76 21.32
N SER A 583 19.83 -4.51 22.50
CA SER A 583 19.50 -3.33 23.31
C SER A 583 19.76 -2.01 22.57
N SER A 584 20.79 -1.98 21.70
CA SER A 584 21.21 -0.84 20.90
C SER A 584 20.48 -0.73 19.55
N GLY A 585 19.62 -1.69 19.20
CA GLY A 585 18.89 -1.71 17.93
C GLY A 585 17.94 -0.52 17.75
N SER A 586 17.68 -0.15 16.49
CA SER A 586 16.69 0.87 16.15
C SER A 586 15.29 0.48 16.61
N TYR A 587 14.38 1.45 16.67
CA TYR A 587 12.99 1.16 16.98
C TYR A 587 12.34 0.27 15.91
N THR A 588 12.75 0.45 14.66
CA THR A 588 12.35 -0.38 13.52
C THR A 588 12.74 -1.84 13.72
N TRP A 589 14.04 -2.10 14.02
CA TRP A 589 14.52 -3.45 14.29
C TRP A 589 13.78 -4.10 15.47
N LYS A 590 13.65 -3.38 16.59
CA LYS A 590 12.92 -3.88 17.77
C LYS A 590 11.46 -4.22 17.46
N SER A 591 10.83 -3.46 16.58
CA SER A 591 9.45 -3.74 16.16
C SER A 591 9.36 -5.02 15.32
N ILE A 592 10.28 -5.22 14.38
CA ILE A 592 10.30 -6.39 13.50
C ILE A 592 10.64 -7.66 14.30
N ILE A 593 11.74 -7.63 15.09
CA ILE A 593 12.18 -8.82 15.83
C ILE A 593 11.17 -9.26 16.90
N GLY A 594 10.44 -8.31 17.48
CA GLY A 594 9.36 -8.60 18.43
C GLY A 594 8.16 -9.36 17.83
N ALA A 595 8.01 -9.38 16.51
CA ALA A 595 6.99 -10.17 15.81
C ALA A 595 7.47 -11.54 15.31
N ARG A 596 8.74 -11.89 15.56
CA ARG A 596 9.35 -13.15 15.14
C ARG A 596 8.59 -14.38 15.64
N ASP A 597 8.09 -14.34 16.86
CA ASP A 597 7.40 -15.48 17.49
C ASP A 597 6.10 -15.82 16.75
N VAL A 598 5.47 -14.86 16.06
CA VAL A 598 4.33 -15.13 15.17
C VAL A 598 4.74 -16.06 14.04
N ILE A 599 5.92 -15.82 13.44
CA ILE A 599 6.44 -16.67 12.38
C ILE A 599 6.83 -18.04 12.93
N ARG A 600 7.54 -18.10 14.05
CA ARG A 600 7.92 -19.36 14.70
C ARG A 600 6.71 -20.27 14.99
N LYS A 601 5.58 -19.68 15.40
CA LYS A 601 4.35 -20.44 15.67
C LYS A 601 3.66 -21.00 14.43
N GLY A 602 3.81 -20.34 13.28
CA GLY A 602 3.07 -20.72 12.08
C GLY A 602 3.91 -21.23 10.91
N MET A 603 5.24 -21.17 10.97
CA MET A 603 6.11 -21.72 9.93
C MET A 603 6.29 -23.23 10.09
N VAL A 604 6.41 -23.93 8.95
CA VAL A 604 6.69 -25.36 8.87
C VAL A 604 7.63 -25.61 7.69
N TRP A 605 8.55 -26.53 7.84
CA TRP A 605 9.39 -26.97 6.75
C TRP A 605 8.64 -27.94 5.85
N ARG A 606 8.69 -27.70 4.58
CA ARG A 606 8.34 -28.67 3.53
C ARG A 606 9.61 -29.36 3.10
N ILE A 607 9.66 -30.67 3.30
CA ILE A 607 10.82 -31.49 3.00
C ILE A 607 10.99 -31.63 1.48
N GLY A 608 12.20 -31.40 1.01
CA GLY A 608 12.67 -31.70 -0.33
C GLY A 608 13.82 -32.67 -0.29
N THR A 609 15.05 -32.19 -0.06
CA THR A 609 16.26 -33.02 0.15
C THR A 609 16.40 -33.50 1.59
N GLY A 610 15.83 -32.77 2.56
CA GLY A 610 15.98 -33.01 4.00
C GLY A 610 17.31 -32.50 4.59
N GLU A 611 18.16 -31.84 3.79
CA GLU A 611 19.50 -31.41 4.22
C GLU A 611 19.50 -30.17 5.10
N ALA A 612 18.49 -29.29 4.97
CA ALA A 612 18.36 -28.07 5.77
C ALA A 612 17.61 -28.28 7.08
N VAL A 613 16.86 -29.39 7.24
CA VAL A 613 15.88 -29.57 8.31
C VAL A 613 16.40 -30.53 9.39
N ARG A 614 16.37 -30.07 10.64
CA ARG A 614 16.77 -30.89 11.80
C ARG A 614 15.58 -31.69 12.32
N ILE A 615 15.77 -32.95 12.63
CA ILE A 615 14.69 -33.86 13.01
C ILE A 615 13.97 -33.39 14.27
N LYS A 616 14.69 -33.04 15.32
CA LYS A 616 14.12 -32.73 16.65
C LYS A 616 13.70 -31.27 16.82
N GLU A 617 14.49 -30.35 16.28
CA GLU A 617 14.34 -28.93 16.59
C GLU A 617 13.39 -28.20 15.64
N ASP A 618 13.32 -28.65 14.40
CA ASP A 618 12.55 -27.97 13.37
C ASP A 618 11.12 -28.53 13.29
N ARG A 619 10.21 -27.69 12.83
CA ARG A 619 8.80 -28.02 12.66
C ARG A 619 8.58 -28.49 11.22
N TRP A 620 8.37 -29.77 11.03
CA TRP A 620 8.24 -30.34 9.68
C TRP A 620 7.17 -31.45 9.53
N LEU A 621 6.56 -31.91 10.63
CA LEU A 621 5.50 -32.92 10.58
C LEU A 621 4.13 -32.28 10.23
N PRO A 622 3.50 -32.63 9.09
CA PRO A 622 2.18 -32.14 8.76
C PRO A 622 1.08 -32.72 9.66
N GLY A 623 -0.08 -32.03 9.75
CA GLY A 623 -1.27 -32.55 10.41
C GLY A 623 -1.34 -32.43 11.92
N ARG A 624 -0.35 -31.86 12.59
CA ARG A 624 -0.32 -31.63 14.06
C ARG A 624 -0.40 -30.15 14.42
N ALA A 625 -0.93 -29.88 15.60
CA ALA A 625 -1.02 -28.53 16.12
C ALA A 625 0.34 -27.82 16.21
N ASN A 626 1.41 -28.55 16.57
CA ASN A 626 2.76 -28.00 16.70
C ASN A 626 3.71 -28.34 15.55
N CYS A 627 3.35 -29.25 14.66
CA CYS A 627 4.21 -29.72 13.55
C CYS A 627 5.63 -30.18 13.97
N SER A 628 5.85 -30.47 15.26
CA SER A 628 7.13 -30.88 15.85
C SER A 628 7.10 -32.35 16.22
N VAL A 629 8.27 -32.98 16.23
CA VAL A 629 8.47 -34.36 16.69
C VAL A 629 8.33 -34.44 18.21
N ILE A 630 7.53 -35.35 18.73
CA ILE A 630 7.37 -35.64 20.17
C ILE A 630 7.95 -37.00 20.58
N SER A 631 8.33 -37.85 19.61
CA SER A 631 8.96 -39.10 19.90
C SER A 631 10.20 -38.93 20.78
N PRO A 632 10.38 -39.77 21.79
CA PRO A 632 11.58 -39.75 22.63
C PRO A 632 12.76 -40.34 21.82
N LEU A 633 13.35 -39.49 20.98
CA LEU A 633 14.51 -39.89 20.18
C LEU A 633 15.70 -40.19 21.10
N PRO A 634 16.50 -41.22 20.77
CA PRO A 634 17.76 -41.51 21.48
C PRO A 634 18.64 -40.24 21.46
N PRO A 635 19.64 -40.12 22.37
CA PRO A 635 20.53 -38.98 22.40
C PRO A 635 21.31 -38.94 21.08
N MET A 636 20.71 -38.30 20.09
CA MET A 636 21.29 -37.99 18.78
C MET A 636 22.08 -36.70 18.88
N ALA A 637 23.12 -36.56 18.06
CA ALA A 637 23.77 -35.25 17.87
C ALA A 637 22.70 -34.19 17.53
N PRO A 638 22.77 -32.99 18.11
CA PRO A 638 21.73 -31.97 17.94
C PRO A 638 21.46 -31.57 16.48
N ASP A 639 22.37 -31.90 15.59
CA ASP A 639 22.31 -31.51 14.17
C ASP A 639 21.87 -32.61 13.19
N VAL A 640 21.30 -33.74 13.67
CA VAL A 640 20.85 -34.82 12.75
C VAL A 640 19.71 -34.30 11.86
N LYS A 641 19.94 -34.45 10.54
CA LYS A 641 19.05 -33.94 9.50
C LYS A 641 18.03 -34.95 9.04
N VAL A 642 16.89 -34.46 8.54
CA VAL A 642 15.83 -35.31 7.96
C VAL A 642 16.33 -36.09 6.75
N SER A 643 17.37 -35.64 6.06
CA SER A 643 18.03 -36.39 4.96
C SER A 643 18.52 -37.77 5.37
N SER A 644 18.87 -37.99 6.65
CA SER A 644 19.25 -39.31 7.16
C SER A 644 18.09 -40.34 7.15
N LEU A 645 16.85 -39.87 7.15
CA LEU A 645 15.62 -40.66 7.08
C LEU A 645 15.18 -40.96 5.64
N ILE A 646 15.86 -40.39 4.63
CA ILE A 646 15.51 -40.54 3.21
C ILE A 646 16.54 -41.41 2.52
N ASP A 647 16.07 -42.39 1.73
CA ASP A 647 16.92 -43.16 0.81
C ASP A 647 17.17 -42.29 -0.45
N PRO A 648 18.43 -41.87 -0.70
CA PRO A 648 18.74 -41.00 -1.83
C PRO A 648 18.54 -41.67 -3.20
N ASN A 649 18.63 -43.03 -3.27
CA ASN A 649 18.52 -43.76 -4.51
C ASN A 649 17.07 -44.02 -4.91
N ARG A 650 16.21 -44.29 -3.94
CA ARG A 650 14.79 -44.61 -4.15
C ARG A 650 13.88 -43.39 -4.02
N VAL A 651 14.40 -42.24 -3.50
CA VAL A 651 13.62 -41.04 -3.15
C VAL A 651 12.40 -41.40 -2.30
N ALA A 652 12.64 -42.25 -1.29
CA ALA A 652 11.63 -42.77 -0.39
C ALA A 652 12.10 -42.71 1.05
N TRP A 653 11.16 -42.70 2.01
CA TRP A 653 11.47 -42.78 3.42
C TRP A 653 12.06 -44.15 3.74
N ARG A 654 13.10 -44.21 4.59
CA ARG A 654 13.66 -45.45 5.12
C ARG A 654 12.73 -46.04 6.17
N THR A 655 11.78 -46.88 5.77
CA THR A 655 10.68 -47.39 6.58
C THR A 655 11.14 -47.94 7.91
N GLU A 656 12.15 -48.81 7.89
CA GLU A 656 12.68 -49.46 9.12
C GLU A 656 13.24 -48.42 10.12
N VAL A 657 14.01 -47.47 9.64
CA VAL A 657 14.60 -46.40 10.48
C VAL A 657 13.52 -45.52 11.07
N VAL A 658 12.50 -45.15 10.26
CA VAL A 658 11.41 -44.32 10.72
C VAL A 658 10.58 -45.05 11.77
N GLN A 659 10.25 -46.31 11.59
CA GLN A 659 9.46 -47.11 12.54
C GLN A 659 10.22 -47.37 13.85
N GLN A 660 11.54 -47.48 13.81
CA GLN A 660 12.37 -47.64 15.02
C GLN A 660 12.53 -46.38 15.85
N LEU A 661 12.61 -45.21 15.18
CA LEU A 661 12.92 -43.94 15.82
C LEU A 661 11.68 -43.18 16.31
N PHE A 662 10.54 -43.35 15.68
CA PHE A 662 9.35 -42.54 15.93
C PHE A 662 8.21 -43.39 16.49
N LEU A 663 7.35 -42.73 17.29
CA LEU A 663 6.10 -43.32 17.73
C LEU A 663 5.23 -43.70 16.52
N PRO A 664 4.44 -44.81 16.60
CA PRO A 664 3.70 -45.35 15.45
C PRO A 664 2.92 -44.28 14.67
N HIS A 665 2.22 -43.43 15.37
CA HIS A 665 1.41 -42.35 14.74
C HIS A 665 2.26 -41.24 14.08
N GLU A 666 3.51 -41.01 14.52
CA GLU A 666 4.44 -40.10 13.83
C GLU A 666 5.10 -40.77 12.64
N ALA A 667 5.45 -42.07 12.80
CA ALA A 667 5.95 -42.89 11.69
C ALA A 667 4.94 -42.92 10.53
N ASP A 668 3.65 -43.13 10.81
CA ASP A 668 2.60 -43.13 9.79
C ASP A 668 2.51 -41.78 9.05
N ILE A 669 2.61 -40.66 9.78
CA ILE A 669 2.61 -39.32 9.18
C ILE A 669 3.84 -39.09 8.31
N ILE A 670 5.03 -39.54 8.76
CA ILE A 670 6.28 -39.41 8.02
C ILE A 670 6.21 -40.23 6.73
N LEU A 671 5.87 -41.50 6.86
CA LEU A 671 5.77 -42.44 5.72
C LEU A 671 4.68 -42.07 4.73
N GLY A 672 3.57 -41.45 5.22
CA GLY A 672 2.50 -40.92 4.38
C GLY A 672 2.85 -39.57 3.72
N SER A 673 3.95 -38.91 4.09
CA SER A 673 4.34 -37.63 3.51
C SER A 673 5.06 -37.87 2.17
N PRO A 674 4.51 -37.32 1.04
CA PRO A 674 5.11 -37.57 -0.27
C PRO A 674 6.44 -36.83 -0.45
N LEU A 675 7.45 -37.50 -0.96
CA LEU A 675 8.70 -36.93 -1.40
C LEU A 675 8.66 -36.65 -2.90
N SER A 676 9.22 -35.50 -3.32
CA SER A 676 9.27 -35.14 -4.74
C SER A 676 10.44 -35.84 -5.43
N THR A 677 10.16 -36.51 -6.54
CA THR A 677 11.19 -37.17 -7.38
C THR A 677 12.22 -36.18 -7.93
N ARG A 678 11.86 -34.89 -8.07
CA ARG A 678 12.76 -33.83 -8.50
C ARG A 678 13.71 -33.34 -7.40
N ARG A 679 13.53 -33.79 -6.15
CA ARG A 679 14.35 -33.42 -4.99
C ARG A 679 14.65 -31.93 -4.90
N PRO A 680 13.62 -31.06 -4.86
CA PRO A 680 13.83 -29.64 -4.67
C PRO A 680 14.47 -29.38 -3.30
N ASP A 681 15.06 -28.20 -3.13
CA ASP A 681 15.55 -27.75 -1.82
C ASP A 681 14.41 -27.69 -0.79
N ASP A 682 14.79 -27.92 0.48
CA ASP A 682 13.85 -27.74 1.60
C ASP A 682 13.35 -26.31 1.67
N ARG A 683 12.05 -26.16 1.93
CA ARG A 683 11.43 -24.83 1.90
C ARG A 683 10.58 -24.58 3.13
N ILE A 684 10.71 -23.38 3.71
CA ILE A 684 9.81 -22.91 4.76
C ILE A 684 8.47 -22.50 4.13
N ILE A 685 7.37 -23.05 4.65
CA ILE A 685 6.01 -22.71 4.24
C ILE A 685 5.20 -22.22 5.45
N TRP A 686 4.10 -21.53 5.17
CA TRP A 686 3.17 -21.07 6.17
C TRP A 686 2.02 -22.06 6.36
N ALA A 687 1.91 -22.68 7.54
CA ALA A 687 0.94 -23.76 7.80
C ALA A 687 -0.54 -23.33 7.73
N HIS A 688 -0.84 -22.03 7.88
CA HIS A 688 -2.20 -21.53 7.99
C HIS A 688 -2.81 -21.05 6.66
N THR A 689 -2.24 -21.44 5.52
CA THR A 689 -2.81 -21.23 4.18
C THR A 689 -2.63 -22.47 3.31
N PRO A 690 -3.60 -22.81 2.45
CA PRO A 690 -3.46 -23.97 1.55
C PRO A 690 -2.29 -23.85 0.56
N SER A 691 -1.93 -22.62 0.18
CA SER A 691 -0.81 -22.36 -0.74
C SER A 691 0.55 -22.38 -0.06
N GLY A 692 0.64 -22.50 1.27
CA GLY A 692 1.88 -22.38 2.01
C GLY A 692 2.47 -20.96 2.05
N THR A 693 1.77 -19.96 1.52
CA THR A 693 2.23 -18.57 1.48
C THR A 693 1.71 -17.76 2.67
N PHE A 694 2.59 -16.96 3.29
CA PHE A 694 2.21 -16.10 4.41
C PHE A 694 1.29 -14.98 3.96
N THR A 695 0.20 -14.76 4.72
CA THR A 695 -0.62 -13.57 4.62
C THR A 695 -0.83 -12.97 6.01
N SER A 696 -0.83 -11.63 6.12
CA SER A 696 -1.14 -10.96 7.40
C SER A 696 -2.54 -11.31 7.91
N CYS A 697 -3.46 -11.67 7.02
CA CYS A 697 -4.81 -12.11 7.38
C CYS A 697 -4.78 -13.48 8.09
N SER A 698 -4.04 -14.46 7.54
CA SER A 698 -3.92 -15.79 8.17
C SER A 698 -3.15 -15.74 9.49
N ALA A 699 -2.09 -14.91 9.57
CA ALA A 699 -1.36 -14.68 10.81
C ALA A 699 -2.24 -14.04 11.89
N TYR A 700 -3.04 -13.04 11.53
CA TYR A 700 -4.00 -12.42 12.45
C TYR A 700 -5.03 -13.44 12.96
N LYS A 701 -5.61 -14.25 12.06
CA LYS A 701 -6.56 -15.31 12.43
C LYS A 701 -5.92 -16.32 13.39
N MET A 702 -4.69 -16.75 13.14
CA MET A 702 -3.93 -17.63 14.04
C MET A 702 -3.78 -17.00 15.44
N LEU A 703 -3.36 -15.72 15.52
CA LEU A 703 -3.19 -15.03 16.80
C LEU A 703 -4.50 -14.91 17.59
N VAL A 704 -5.62 -14.68 16.92
CA VAL A 704 -6.94 -14.63 17.58
C VAL A 704 -7.38 -16.02 18.03
N SER A 705 -7.13 -17.06 17.24
CA SER A 705 -7.54 -18.44 17.58
C SER A 705 -6.77 -19.01 18.77
N CYS A 706 -5.50 -18.65 18.94
CA CYS A 706 -4.70 -19.09 20.09
C CYS A 706 -5.30 -18.67 21.44
N ASP A 707 -5.94 -17.49 21.53
CA ASP A 707 -6.54 -17.01 22.77
C ASP A 707 -7.91 -17.65 23.05
N ILE A 708 -8.64 -18.06 22.03
CA ILE A 708 -9.96 -18.68 22.16
C ILE A 708 -9.83 -20.10 22.72
N SER A 709 -8.77 -20.82 22.37
CA SER A 709 -8.52 -22.19 22.84
C SER A 709 -8.26 -22.27 24.36
N THR A 710 -7.94 -21.16 25.02
CA THR A 710 -7.76 -21.07 26.47
C THR A 710 -9.06 -20.85 27.25
N SER A 711 -10.19 -20.56 26.57
CA SER A 711 -11.49 -20.26 27.19
C SER A 711 -12.61 -21.20 26.69
N ALA A 712 -12.34 -22.51 26.62
CA ALA A 712 -13.31 -23.50 26.16
C ALA A 712 -14.57 -23.56 27.05
N SER A 713 -15.69 -23.06 26.56
CA SER A 713 -17.02 -23.28 27.11
C SER A 713 -17.77 -24.35 26.31
N GLY A 714 -18.45 -25.25 27.04
CA GLY A 714 -18.96 -26.52 26.56
C GLY A 714 -20.20 -26.52 25.63
N SER A 715 -20.30 -25.58 24.68
CA SER A 715 -21.34 -25.60 23.64
C SER A 715 -20.78 -26.07 22.29
N ASN A 716 -21.57 -26.87 21.55
CA ASN A 716 -21.20 -27.40 20.23
C ASN A 716 -20.84 -26.24 19.28
N PRO A 717 -19.56 -26.08 18.88
CA PRO A 717 -19.09 -24.93 18.12
C PRO A 717 -19.70 -24.82 16.71
N ASP A 718 -20.15 -25.93 16.12
CA ASP A 718 -20.70 -25.94 14.78
C ASP A 718 -22.16 -25.47 14.72
N SER A 719 -22.95 -25.77 15.75
CA SER A 719 -24.33 -25.25 15.84
C SER A 719 -24.33 -23.75 16.05
N GLN A 720 -23.41 -23.25 16.88
CA GLN A 720 -23.24 -21.83 17.13
C GLN A 720 -22.79 -21.06 15.87
N LYS A 721 -21.86 -21.63 15.09
CA LYS A 721 -21.45 -21.04 13.81
C LYS A 721 -22.60 -21.00 12.80
N LYS A 722 -23.41 -22.06 12.69
CA LYS A 722 -24.59 -22.09 11.81
C LYS A 722 -25.60 -21.00 12.19
N PHE A 723 -25.87 -20.83 13.50
CA PHE A 723 -26.77 -19.79 14.01
C PHE A 723 -26.33 -18.39 13.60
N TRP A 724 -25.08 -17.99 13.93
CA TRP A 724 -24.58 -16.66 13.61
C TRP A 724 -24.48 -16.41 12.09
N LYS A 725 -24.07 -17.43 11.32
CA LYS A 725 -24.06 -17.34 9.85
C LYS A 725 -25.45 -17.08 9.30
N GLY A 726 -26.50 -17.73 9.87
CA GLY A 726 -27.89 -17.52 9.51
C GLY A 726 -28.30 -16.06 9.68
N ILE A 727 -27.98 -15.42 10.82
CA ILE A 727 -28.30 -13.99 11.06
C ILE A 727 -27.70 -13.08 9.99
N TRP A 728 -26.42 -13.28 9.65
CA TRP A 728 -25.77 -12.43 8.65
C TRP A 728 -26.18 -12.71 7.20
N GLN A 729 -26.81 -13.86 6.94
CA GLN A 729 -27.38 -14.24 5.63
C GLN A 729 -28.84 -13.84 5.45
N LEU A 730 -29.54 -13.32 6.45
CA LEU A 730 -30.92 -12.84 6.33
C LEU A 730 -31.04 -11.85 5.16
N ARG A 731 -32.07 -12.00 4.34
CA ARG A 731 -32.36 -11.10 3.21
C ARG A 731 -33.12 -9.85 3.65
N VAL A 732 -32.51 -9.11 4.59
CA VAL A 732 -33.03 -7.86 5.15
C VAL A 732 -31.94 -6.78 5.14
N PRO A 733 -32.32 -5.49 5.21
CA PRO A 733 -31.32 -4.40 5.33
C PRO A 733 -30.35 -4.61 6.49
N ASN A 734 -29.10 -4.17 6.31
CA ASN A 734 -28.04 -4.37 7.30
C ASN A 734 -28.38 -3.81 8.69
N LYS A 735 -29.13 -2.70 8.77
CA LYS A 735 -29.61 -2.15 10.06
C LYS A 735 -30.44 -3.16 10.86
N ILE A 736 -31.26 -3.98 10.21
CA ILE A 736 -32.06 -5.03 10.84
C ILE A 736 -31.18 -6.18 11.30
N ARG A 737 -30.20 -6.63 10.50
CA ARG A 737 -29.23 -7.65 10.91
C ARG A 737 -28.48 -7.23 12.18
N HIS A 738 -28.08 -5.95 12.28
CA HIS A 738 -27.44 -5.40 13.47
C HIS A 738 -28.37 -5.35 14.67
N PHE A 739 -29.63 -5.04 14.47
CA PHE A 739 -30.63 -5.09 15.54
C PHE A 739 -30.77 -6.52 16.09
N VAL A 740 -30.96 -7.53 15.21
CA VAL A 740 -31.01 -8.94 15.60
C VAL A 740 -29.72 -9.39 16.29
N TRP A 741 -28.56 -8.99 15.74
CA TRP A 741 -27.26 -9.27 16.37
C TRP A 741 -27.18 -8.70 17.81
N ARG A 742 -27.62 -7.46 18.03
CA ARG A 742 -27.65 -6.83 19.36
C ARG A 742 -28.56 -7.60 20.31
N MET A 743 -29.73 -7.99 19.85
CA MET A 743 -30.68 -8.77 20.59
C MET A 743 -30.09 -10.11 21.05
N CYS A 744 -29.51 -10.87 20.13
CA CYS A 744 -28.89 -12.17 20.43
C CYS A 744 -27.65 -12.06 21.35
N ASN A 745 -26.96 -10.90 21.39
CA ASN A 745 -25.90 -10.61 22.34
C ASN A 745 -26.38 -9.91 23.61
N ASN A 746 -27.70 -9.85 23.87
CA ASN A 746 -28.28 -9.14 25.01
C ASN A 746 -27.78 -7.69 25.15
N ALA A 747 -27.68 -6.99 24.02
CA ALA A 747 -27.10 -5.64 23.91
C ALA A 747 -28.16 -4.56 23.58
N LEU A 748 -29.42 -4.85 23.85
CA LEU A 748 -30.51 -3.88 23.75
C LEU A 748 -30.72 -3.17 25.10
N PRO A 749 -31.17 -1.91 25.11
CA PRO A 749 -31.43 -1.13 26.32
C PRO A 749 -32.79 -1.51 26.96
N THR A 750 -33.01 -2.81 27.21
CA THR A 750 -34.20 -3.29 27.94
C THR A 750 -34.12 -2.89 29.42
N LEU A 751 -35.27 -2.82 30.10
CA LEU A 751 -35.28 -2.44 31.56
C LEU A 751 -34.47 -3.41 32.39
N VAL A 752 -34.45 -4.71 32.07
CA VAL A 752 -33.56 -5.69 32.71
C VAL A 752 -32.11 -5.33 32.55
N ASN A 753 -31.67 -4.95 31.35
CA ASN A 753 -30.28 -4.58 31.08
C ASN A 753 -29.91 -3.23 31.68
N LEU A 754 -30.84 -2.28 31.75
CA LEU A 754 -30.65 -0.99 32.42
C LEU A 754 -30.60 -1.14 33.91
N HIS A 755 -31.46 -2.00 34.50
CA HIS A 755 -31.46 -2.29 35.93
C HIS A 755 -30.15 -2.98 36.36
N ARG A 756 -29.65 -3.96 35.63
CA ARG A 756 -28.33 -4.58 35.87
C ARG A 756 -27.17 -3.59 35.91
N ARG A 757 -27.33 -2.43 35.32
CA ARG A 757 -26.35 -1.35 35.27
C ARG A 757 -26.66 -0.19 36.20
N ASN A 758 -27.64 -0.36 37.09
CA ASN A 758 -28.10 0.66 38.04
C ASN A 758 -28.55 1.97 37.39
N ILE A 759 -29.13 1.90 36.18
CA ILE A 759 -29.64 3.07 35.43
C ILE A 759 -31.10 3.31 35.76
N VAL A 760 -31.86 2.23 35.95
CA VAL A 760 -33.29 2.26 36.34
C VAL A 760 -33.51 1.45 37.64
N PRO A 761 -34.49 1.83 38.47
CA PRO A 761 -34.72 1.18 39.77
C PRO A 761 -35.39 -0.20 39.65
N SER A 762 -36.18 -0.44 38.60
CA SER A 762 -36.93 -1.71 38.43
C SER A 762 -36.73 -2.28 37.04
N PRO A 763 -36.63 -3.61 36.87
CA PRO A 763 -36.59 -4.29 35.59
C PRO A 763 -38.00 -4.55 35.00
N THR A 764 -39.09 -4.21 35.72
CA THR A 764 -40.46 -4.55 35.35
C THR A 764 -40.92 -3.81 34.11
N CYS A 765 -41.53 -4.51 33.17
CA CYS A 765 -42.04 -3.95 31.92
C CYS A 765 -43.13 -2.90 32.21
N GLY A 766 -42.96 -1.68 31.66
CA GLY A 766 -43.90 -0.57 31.82
C GLY A 766 -45.26 -0.75 31.14
N GLN A 767 -45.40 -1.77 30.27
CA GLN A 767 -46.65 -2.06 29.55
C GLN A 767 -47.48 -3.21 30.19
N CYS A 768 -46.79 -4.33 30.50
CA CYS A 768 -47.51 -5.48 31.09
C CYS A 768 -47.50 -5.43 32.62
N HIS A 769 -46.67 -4.67 33.27
CA HIS A 769 -46.48 -4.50 34.71
C HIS A 769 -46.24 -5.80 35.55
N ASN A 770 -46.22 -6.97 34.88
CA ASN A 770 -46.16 -8.29 35.50
C ASN A 770 -44.79 -8.98 35.35
N TYR A 771 -44.06 -8.71 34.28
CA TYR A 771 -42.83 -9.41 33.95
C TYR A 771 -41.65 -8.44 33.75
N PRO A 772 -40.41 -8.88 33.95
CA PRO A 772 -39.25 -8.10 33.59
C PRO A 772 -39.18 -7.85 32.10
N GLU A 773 -38.86 -6.63 31.64
CA GLU A 773 -38.66 -6.33 30.25
C GLU A 773 -37.29 -6.85 29.78
N ASP A 774 -37.31 -8.00 29.15
CA ASP A 774 -36.14 -8.60 28.51
C ASP A 774 -36.19 -8.48 26.97
N SER A 775 -35.24 -9.11 26.28
CA SER A 775 -35.17 -9.05 24.82
C SER A 775 -36.37 -9.69 24.09
N PRO A 776 -36.96 -10.81 24.55
CA PRO A 776 -38.22 -11.34 24.03
C PRO A 776 -39.41 -10.42 24.22
N CYS A 777 -39.56 -9.81 25.42
CA CYS A 777 -40.68 -8.89 25.68
C CYS A 777 -40.62 -7.64 24.77
N GLY A 778 -39.47 -7.08 24.52
CA GLY A 778 -39.29 -5.95 23.62
C GLY A 778 -39.48 -6.26 22.12
N MET A 779 -39.70 -7.52 21.74
CA MET A 779 -40.01 -7.91 20.36
C MET A 779 -41.53 -7.97 20.09
N VAL A 780 -42.34 -8.16 21.10
CA VAL A 780 -43.77 -8.26 20.98
C VAL A 780 -44.41 -6.88 20.88
N LEU A 781 -43.67 -5.84 21.18
CA LEU A 781 -44.00 -4.42 21.11
C LEU A 781 -43.29 -3.73 19.96
#